data_1f0dfd5b81d264187c00a896428485cc
#
_entry.id   1f0dfd5b81d264187c00a896428485cc
#
_cell.length_a   1.000
_cell.length_b   1.000
_cell.length_c   1.000
_cell.angle_alpha   90.00
_cell.angle_beta   90.00
_cell.angle_gamma   90.00
#
_symmetry.space_group_name_H-M   'P 1'
#
loop_
_entity.id
_entity.type
_entity.pdbx_description
1 polymer ?
#
loop_
_entity_poly.entity_id
_entity_poly.type
_entity_poly.pdbx_seq_one_letter_code
_entity_poly.pdbx_strand_id
1 'polypeptide(L)'
;MKYLRSLMQQFVTACKNQAKLIQQFTLSLLYLFIIHIVALLFFFLFRLVLFTSIDYQFPPDIQNNFLMQATAFIKGLWFDNVIACYILLLPLVILWITALCNYHSKWAFRFISIFFILFYSLSFIISAANIPYFSYFFKTINSSIYNWFGYGATTAGMVLGETSFYFPIFLGLISILLLSGSVLRLSSYFYHLINSKSTSISPINRLCIFATGAVCIGLCLFGIRGRMGYNPIRVSQAYYCTDPFLNQLGVNPVFNLLTSTLDDNRKENRYLHLMPEQEAITNMQSILQRKGIEGISPIAREVKCAAVPTQKNVVLIFMESMSANLMEHFGSTKKLTPFLDSLYLESLSFDHFYSAGIHTNHGMYATLYSFPAIMKRNAMKGAVVPVYSGLPTVLKDNGYRNLFFMTHESQYDNMNAFLRTNGFDEIYAQENYPKDKVVNSFGVQDDFLYQYALPILNKRAEERQPFFTILLSISNHPSYVIPDYFKPHSTKLEDQIVEYADWAIRQFMQEARKQPWFENTIFVLLGDHGKLVGSPDCEIPQSYNHVPLMIYGKGIKPEIRQEPGGQTDVAPTLLGLLNMSYTQNDFGINLLTEQRPYVYFSADNLIAATDTTHLYIYSPHDRQEFKYKKQGNALQLVTGEDSTF
;
A
#
# COMPACT_ATOMS: atom_id res chain seq x y z
N MET A 1 1.53 -39.24 19.45
CA MET A 1 2.35 -40.24 18.78
C MET A 1 1.61 -41.50 18.34
N LYS A 2 0.79 -42.18 19.19
CA LYS A 2 -0.01 -43.36 18.78
C LYS A 2 -1.02 -43.06 17.66
N TYR A 3 -1.72 -41.93 17.72
CA TYR A 3 -2.71 -41.52 16.70
C TYR A 3 -2.06 -41.20 15.34
N LEU A 4 -0.90 -40.51 15.34
CA LEU A 4 -0.12 -40.26 14.13
C LEU A 4 0.38 -41.58 13.49
N ARG A 5 0.82 -42.53 14.32
CA ARG A 5 1.19 -43.88 13.83
C ARG A 5 0.00 -44.63 13.21
N SER A 6 -1.18 -44.52 13.81
CA SER A 6 -2.41 -45.15 13.27
C SER A 6 -2.81 -44.55 11.93
N LEU A 7 -2.82 -43.21 11.82
CA LEU A 7 -3.09 -42.51 10.55
C LEU A 7 -2.07 -42.85 9.47
N MET A 8 -0.79 -42.90 9.80
CA MET A 8 0.27 -43.30 8.86
C MET A 8 0.14 -44.75 8.42
N GLN A 9 -0.24 -45.69 9.32
CA GLN A 9 -0.49 -47.08 8.94
C GLN A 9 -1.68 -47.23 7.99
N GLN A 10 -2.76 -46.48 8.22
CA GLN A 10 -3.90 -46.46 7.30
C GLN A 10 -3.53 -45.93 5.93
N PHE A 11 -2.74 -44.83 5.86
CA PHE A 11 -2.25 -44.26 4.61
C PHE A 11 -1.33 -45.20 3.84
N VAL A 12 -0.35 -45.80 4.54
CA VAL A 12 0.55 -46.81 3.96
C VAL A 12 -0.20 -48.04 3.45
N THR A 13 -1.30 -48.43 4.12
CA THR A 13 -2.16 -49.55 3.69
C THR A 13 -2.96 -49.19 2.44
N ALA A 14 -3.49 -47.97 2.34
CA ALA A 14 -4.15 -47.45 1.14
C ALA A 14 -3.21 -47.40 -0.09
N CYS A 15 -1.91 -47.10 0.14
CA CYS A 15 -0.91 -47.07 -0.92
C CYS A 15 -0.38 -48.45 -1.39
N LYS A 16 -0.72 -49.53 -0.70
CA LYS A 16 -0.22 -50.89 -1.05
C LYS A 16 -0.58 -51.37 -2.45
N ASN A 17 -1.64 -50.85 -3.04
CA ASN A 17 -2.07 -51.20 -4.40
C ASN A 17 -1.45 -50.37 -5.52
N GLN A 18 -0.60 -49.38 -5.18
CA GLN A 18 0.09 -48.52 -6.15
C GLN A 18 1.45 -49.11 -6.60
N ALA A 19 1.88 -48.76 -7.82
CA ALA A 19 3.23 -49.11 -8.23
C ALA A 19 4.28 -48.56 -7.26
N LYS A 20 5.24 -49.35 -6.88
CA LYS A 20 6.23 -49.07 -5.82
C LYS A 20 6.90 -47.66 -5.95
N LEU A 21 7.17 -47.22 -7.17
CA LEU A 21 7.81 -45.91 -7.41
C LEU A 21 6.85 -44.75 -7.08
N ILE A 22 5.56 -44.86 -7.43
CA ILE A 22 4.52 -43.89 -7.10
C ILE A 22 4.33 -43.86 -5.58
N GLN A 23 4.30 -45.02 -4.93
CA GLN A 23 4.19 -45.12 -3.47
C GLN A 23 5.36 -44.41 -2.75
N GLN A 24 6.59 -44.57 -3.24
CA GLN A 24 7.78 -43.91 -2.69
C GLN A 24 7.70 -42.39 -2.82
N PHE A 25 7.25 -41.89 -3.98
CA PHE A 25 7.07 -40.47 -4.19
C PHE A 25 5.93 -39.88 -3.31
N THR A 26 4.82 -40.59 -3.19
CA THR A 26 3.71 -40.19 -2.29
C THR A 26 4.17 -40.12 -0.83
N LEU A 27 5.00 -41.07 -0.38
CA LEU A 27 5.59 -41.03 0.97
C LEU A 27 6.55 -39.83 1.14
N SER A 28 7.28 -39.47 0.08
CA SER A 28 8.13 -38.26 0.08
C SER A 28 7.30 -36.99 0.22
N LEU A 29 6.18 -36.89 -0.49
CA LEU A 29 5.25 -35.77 -0.37
C LEU A 29 4.60 -35.72 1.02
N LEU A 30 4.24 -36.86 1.59
CA LEU A 30 3.70 -36.93 2.95
C LEU A 30 4.72 -36.44 4.00
N TYR A 31 5.99 -36.83 3.85
CA TYR A 31 7.07 -36.32 4.69
C TYR A 31 7.15 -34.78 4.66
N LEU A 32 7.16 -34.19 3.47
CA LEU A 32 7.17 -32.73 3.30
C LEU A 32 5.93 -32.06 3.91
N PHE A 33 4.76 -32.64 3.67
CA PHE A 33 3.49 -32.12 4.18
C PHE A 33 3.45 -32.11 5.73
N ILE A 34 3.92 -33.20 6.36
CA ILE A 34 3.97 -33.26 7.85
C ILE A 34 4.89 -32.15 8.40
N ILE A 35 6.08 -31.94 7.81
CA ILE A 35 6.98 -30.89 8.26
C ILE A 35 6.33 -29.51 8.05
N HIS A 36 5.68 -29.30 6.91
CA HIS A 36 4.97 -28.06 6.63
C HIS A 36 3.91 -27.74 7.69
N ILE A 37 3.06 -28.72 8.04
CA ILE A 37 2.02 -28.54 9.09
C ILE A 37 2.66 -28.29 10.46
N VAL A 38 3.74 -29.00 10.81
CA VAL A 38 4.46 -28.80 12.08
C VAL A 38 5.01 -27.36 12.15
N ALA A 39 5.58 -26.86 11.07
CA ALA A 39 6.08 -25.48 11.01
C ALA A 39 4.96 -24.43 11.18
N LEU A 40 3.81 -24.63 10.51
CA LEU A 40 2.65 -23.75 10.67
C LEU A 40 2.13 -23.73 12.12
N LEU A 41 2.14 -24.88 12.80
CA LEU A 41 1.75 -24.95 14.22
C LEU A 41 2.69 -24.14 15.12
N PHE A 42 4.00 -24.13 14.85
CA PHE A 42 4.93 -23.30 15.60
C PHE A 42 4.75 -21.81 15.32
N PHE A 43 4.53 -21.39 14.07
CA PHE A 43 4.22 -20.00 13.75
C PHE A 43 2.92 -19.55 14.45
N PHE A 44 1.91 -20.39 14.44
CA PHE A 44 0.67 -20.12 15.18
C PHE A 44 0.93 -19.98 16.69
N LEU A 45 1.78 -20.82 17.29
CA LEU A 45 2.13 -20.74 18.69
C LEU A 45 2.83 -19.40 19.02
N PHE A 46 3.80 -18.97 18.22
CA PHE A 46 4.45 -17.66 18.42
C PHE A 46 3.45 -16.50 18.36
N ARG A 47 2.50 -16.55 17.43
CA ARG A 47 1.42 -15.56 17.33
C ARG A 47 0.49 -15.60 18.53
N LEU A 48 0.13 -16.76 19.00
CA LEU A 48 -0.70 -16.92 20.20
C LEU A 48 0.00 -16.35 21.45
N VAL A 49 1.30 -16.62 21.58
CA VAL A 49 2.09 -16.05 22.69
C VAL A 49 2.19 -14.55 22.57
N LEU A 50 2.42 -13.98 21.37
CA LEU A 50 2.41 -12.54 21.14
C LEU A 50 1.06 -11.94 21.57
N PHE A 51 -0.05 -12.54 21.14
CA PHE A 51 -1.40 -12.08 21.47
C PHE A 51 -1.67 -12.05 22.98
N THR A 52 -1.17 -13.03 23.71
CA THR A 52 -1.41 -13.16 25.17
C THR A 52 -0.37 -12.44 26.03
N SER A 53 0.80 -12.08 25.49
CA SER A 53 1.89 -11.47 26.24
C SER A 53 1.88 -9.94 26.22
N ILE A 54 1.16 -9.34 25.28
CA ILE A 54 1.07 -7.88 25.17
C ILE A 54 -0.12 -7.41 26.03
N ASP A 55 0.16 -6.50 26.95
CA ASP A 55 -0.89 -5.81 27.72
C ASP A 55 -1.52 -4.74 26.85
N TYR A 56 -2.47 -5.16 26.00
CA TYR A 56 -3.19 -4.31 25.09
C TYR A 56 -4.68 -4.29 25.41
N GLN A 57 -5.20 -3.11 25.69
CA GLN A 57 -6.62 -2.91 25.95
C GLN A 57 -7.37 -2.69 24.66
N PHE A 58 -8.11 -3.68 24.23
CA PHE A 58 -8.98 -3.56 23.08
C PHE A 58 -10.12 -2.58 23.33
N PRO A 59 -10.50 -1.77 22.33
CA PRO A 59 -11.78 -1.05 22.35
C PRO A 59 -12.95 -2.01 22.61
N PRO A 60 -14.03 -1.57 23.28
CA PRO A 60 -15.15 -2.44 23.68
C PRO A 60 -15.82 -3.21 22.53
N ASP A 61 -15.88 -2.63 21.35
CA ASP A 61 -16.42 -3.22 20.13
C ASP A 61 -15.55 -4.34 19.56
N ILE A 62 -14.25 -4.31 19.84
CA ILE A 62 -13.28 -5.33 19.42
C ILE A 62 -13.10 -6.38 20.51
N GLN A 63 -13.08 -5.98 21.78
CA GLN A 63 -12.89 -6.88 22.92
C GLN A 63 -13.92 -8.03 22.93
N ASN A 64 -15.16 -7.73 22.58
CA ASN A 64 -16.26 -8.70 22.55
C ASN A 64 -16.47 -9.35 21.16
N ASN A 65 -15.62 -9.06 20.19
CA ASN A 65 -15.77 -9.56 18.83
C ASN A 65 -14.74 -10.66 18.53
N PHE A 66 -15.09 -11.90 18.94
CA PHE A 66 -14.23 -13.07 18.68
C PHE A 66 -13.90 -13.27 17.19
N LEU A 67 -14.85 -13.02 16.29
CA LEU A 67 -14.62 -13.20 14.85
C LEU A 67 -13.55 -12.23 14.32
N MET A 68 -13.56 -10.99 14.79
CA MET A 68 -12.56 -9.99 14.43
C MET A 68 -11.18 -10.43 14.92
N GLN A 69 -11.05 -10.86 16.17
CA GLN A 69 -9.78 -11.37 16.72
C GLN A 69 -9.30 -12.63 15.97
N ALA A 70 -10.19 -13.59 15.73
CA ALA A 70 -9.87 -14.82 14.97
C ALA A 70 -9.39 -14.53 13.54
N THR A 71 -9.89 -13.47 12.92
CA THR A 71 -9.46 -13.05 11.57
C THR A 71 -7.97 -12.71 11.53
N ALA A 72 -7.39 -12.11 12.58
CA ALA A 72 -5.95 -11.87 12.67
C ALA A 72 -5.15 -13.18 12.59
N PHE A 73 -5.60 -14.23 13.27
CA PHE A 73 -4.97 -15.55 13.22
C PHE A 73 -5.10 -16.22 11.85
N ILE A 74 -6.25 -16.08 11.20
CA ILE A 74 -6.46 -16.60 9.83
C ILE A 74 -5.53 -15.88 8.84
N LYS A 75 -5.47 -14.55 8.91
CA LYS A 75 -4.53 -13.74 8.11
C LYS A 75 -3.09 -14.16 8.39
N GLY A 76 -2.74 -14.31 9.67
CA GLY A 76 -1.42 -14.74 10.08
C GLY A 76 -1.04 -16.11 9.54
N LEU A 77 -1.93 -17.11 9.64
CA LEU A 77 -1.72 -18.43 9.06
C LEU A 77 -1.49 -18.39 7.55
N TRP A 78 -2.17 -17.48 6.88
CA TRP A 78 -1.97 -17.23 5.45
C TRP A 78 -0.55 -16.76 5.14
N PHE A 79 -0.02 -15.75 5.85
CA PHE A 79 1.37 -15.31 5.70
C PHE A 79 2.40 -16.36 6.15
N ASP A 80 2.10 -17.14 7.18
CA ASP A 80 2.93 -18.26 7.64
C ASP A 80 3.09 -19.31 6.54
N ASN A 81 1.99 -19.62 5.85
CA ASN A 81 2.00 -20.54 4.71
C ASN A 81 2.89 -20.04 3.58
N VAL A 82 2.92 -18.73 3.31
CA VAL A 82 3.80 -18.14 2.29
C VAL A 82 5.27 -18.44 2.63
N ILE A 83 5.70 -18.16 3.86
CA ILE A 83 7.08 -18.45 4.30
C ILE A 83 7.37 -19.94 4.29
N ALA A 84 6.46 -20.77 4.76
CA ALA A 84 6.60 -22.22 4.75
C ALA A 84 6.71 -22.77 3.32
N CYS A 85 5.98 -22.21 2.34
CA CYS A 85 6.10 -22.58 0.92
C CYS A 85 7.44 -22.15 0.30
N TYR A 86 7.99 -20.97 0.67
CA TYR A 86 9.36 -20.60 0.26
C TYR A 86 10.39 -21.64 0.71
N ILE A 87 10.30 -22.09 1.97
CA ILE A 87 11.20 -23.08 2.54
C ILE A 87 10.93 -24.47 1.94
N LEU A 88 9.69 -24.80 1.62
CA LEU A 88 9.29 -26.10 1.08
C LEU A 88 9.74 -26.33 -0.37
N LEU A 89 9.84 -25.27 -1.18
CA LEU A 89 10.03 -25.36 -2.64
C LEU A 89 11.28 -26.17 -3.02
N LEU A 90 12.43 -25.87 -2.45
CA LEU A 90 13.68 -26.55 -2.78
C LEU A 90 13.66 -28.03 -2.38
N PRO A 91 13.27 -28.43 -1.15
CA PRO A 91 13.07 -29.83 -0.78
C PRO A 91 12.10 -30.59 -1.70
N LEU A 92 11.00 -29.95 -2.10
CA LEU A 92 10.03 -30.54 -3.03
C LEU A 92 10.66 -30.85 -4.40
N VAL A 93 11.40 -29.90 -4.97
CA VAL A 93 12.09 -30.08 -6.25
C VAL A 93 13.13 -31.21 -6.16
N ILE A 94 13.91 -31.24 -5.08
CA ILE A 94 14.93 -32.29 -4.88
C ILE A 94 14.29 -33.68 -4.82
N LEU A 95 13.21 -33.87 -4.02
CA LEU A 95 12.54 -35.17 -3.90
C LEU A 95 11.81 -35.55 -5.20
N TRP A 96 11.29 -34.59 -5.94
CA TRP A 96 10.70 -34.83 -7.25
C TRP A 96 11.73 -35.33 -8.27
N ILE A 97 12.89 -34.66 -8.38
CA ILE A 97 13.96 -35.06 -9.29
C ILE A 97 14.51 -36.47 -8.90
N THR A 98 14.74 -36.69 -7.60
CA THR A 98 15.23 -38.01 -7.13
C THR A 98 14.25 -39.13 -7.41
N ALA A 99 12.91 -38.86 -7.31
CA ALA A 99 11.87 -39.82 -7.66
C ALA A 99 11.83 -40.11 -9.17
N LEU A 100 11.97 -39.10 -10.03
CA LEU A 100 12.03 -39.27 -11.49
C LEU A 100 13.26 -40.08 -11.94
N CYS A 101 14.40 -39.87 -11.26
CA CYS A 101 15.64 -40.59 -11.51
C CYS A 101 15.64 -41.96 -10.85
N ASN A 102 14.62 -42.35 -10.07
CA ASN A 102 14.59 -43.58 -9.27
C ASN A 102 15.85 -43.72 -8.37
N TYR A 103 16.31 -42.59 -7.83
CA TYR A 103 17.52 -42.49 -7.03
C TYR A 103 17.18 -42.02 -5.60
N HIS A 104 17.31 -42.95 -4.65
CA HIS A 104 17.00 -42.66 -3.24
C HIS A 104 18.33 -42.49 -2.48
N SER A 105 18.70 -41.23 -2.26
CA SER A 105 19.96 -40.89 -1.62
C SER A 105 19.78 -40.49 -0.16
N LYS A 106 20.52 -41.12 0.74
CA LYS A 106 20.62 -40.70 2.15
C LYS A 106 21.15 -39.25 2.27
N TRP A 107 22.01 -38.86 1.34
CA TRP A 107 22.54 -37.49 1.31
C TRP A 107 21.47 -36.47 0.95
N ALA A 108 20.55 -36.79 0.04
CA ALA A 108 19.43 -35.91 -0.26
C ALA A 108 18.54 -35.66 0.98
N PHE A 109 18.17 -36.72 1.72
CA PHE A 109 17.41 -36.59 2.97
C PHE A 109 18.17 -35.85 4.05
N ARG A 110 19.48 -36.05 4.17
CA ARG A 110 20.34 -35.29 5.10
C ARG A 110 20.38 -33.81 4.72
N PHE A 111 20.59 -33.49 3.46
CA PHE A 111 20.58 -32.11 2.97
C PHE A 111 19.25 -31.43 3.25
N ILE A 112 18.14 -32.07 2.91
CA ILE A 112 16.79 -31.56 3.18
C ILE A 112 16.56 -31.33 4.67
N SER A 113 17.04 -32.25 5.52
CA SER A 113 16.92 -32.10 6.99
C SER A 113 17.70 -30.89 7.49
N ILE A 114 18.96 -30.72 7.04
CA ILE A 114 19.79 -29.58 7.40
C ILE A 114 19.14 -28.29 6.91
N PHE A 115 18.63 -28.29 5.68
CA PHE A 115 17.96 -27.14 5.08
C PHE A 115 16.72 -26.73 5.89
N PHE A 116 15.84 -27.66 6.24
CA PHE A 116 14.68 -27.37 7.07
C PHE A 116 15.06 -26.86 8.46
N ILE A 117 16.01 -27.53 9.12
CA ILE A 117 16.48 -27.11 10.45
C ILE A 117 17.04 -25.69 10.39
N LEU A 118 17.88 -25.37 9.40
CA LEU A 118 18.50 -24.07 9.26
C LEU A 118 17.44 -22.96 9.06
N PHE A 119 16.60 -23.09 8.03
CA PHE A 119 15.67 -22.02 7.65
C PHE A 119 14.50 -21.87 8.62
N TYR A 120 13.98 -22.95 9.18
CA TYR A 120 12.95 -22.84 10.23
C TYR A 120 13.54 -22.35 11.56
N SER A 121 14.77 -22.74 11.93
CA SER A 121 15.42 -22.18 13.13
C SER A 121 15.58 -20.67 13.01
N LEU A 122 16.06 -20.18 11.86
CA LEU A 122 16.15 -18.76 11.58
C LEU A 122 14.77 -18.08 11.68
N SER A 123 13.76 -18.68 11.07
CA SER A 123 12.38 -18.17 11.13
C SER A 123 11.81 -18.11 12.55
N PHE A 124 12.12 -19.10 13.37
CA PHE A 124 11.65 -19.15 14.77
C PHE A 124 12.43 -18.19 15.67
N ILE A 125 13.72 -17.96 15.42
CA ILE A 125 14.51 -16.91 16.09
C ILE A 125 13.86 -15.54 15.82
N ILE A 126 13.56 -15.24 14.56
CA ILE A 126 12.91 -13.98 14.17
C ILE A 126 11.51 -13.87 14.82
N SER A 127 10.73 -14.95 14.82
CA SER A 127 9.40 -14.97 15.42
C SER A 127 9.43 -14.82 16.95
N ALA A 128 10.41 -15.42 17.62
CA ALA A 128 10.62 -15.26 19.06
C ALA A 128 11.08 -13.83 19.40
N ALA A 129 12.03 -13.29 18.62
CA ALA A 129 12.53 -11.92 18.80
C ALA A 129 11.43 -10.87 18.52
N ASN A 130 10.44 -11.21 17.69
CA ASN A 130 9.31 -10.32 17.42
C ASN A 130 8.46 -10.03 18.67
N ILE A 131 8.39 -10.95 19.63
CA ILE A 131 7.56 -10.76 20.84
C ILE A 131 8.06 -9.57 21.67
N PRO A 132 9.32 -9.54 22.15
CA PRO A 132 9.84 -8.38 22.85
C PRO A 132 9.98 -7.14 21.97
N TYR A 133 10.33 -7.29 20.69
CA TYR A 133 10.40 -6.16 19.75
C TYR A 133 9.05 -5.46 19.65
N PHE A 134 7.97 -6.24 19.57
CA PHE A 134 6.61 -5.70 19.48
C PHE A 134 6.19 -4.98 20.77
N SER A 135 6.55 -5.51 21.95
CA SER A 135 6.22 -4.85 23.22
C SER A 135 6.86 -3.46 23.37
N TYR A 136 8.03 -3.23 22.76
CA TYR A 136 8.70 -1.93 22.77
C TYR A 136 8.23 -0.97 21.66
N PHE A 137 8.07 -1.48 20.44
CA PHE A 137 7.84 -0.63 19.27
C PHE A 137 6.41 -0.66 18.77
N PHE A 138 5.59 -1.57 19.29
CA PHE A 138 4.23 -1.82 18.84
C PHE A 138 4.13 -2.06 17.32
N LYS A 139 5.15 -2.70 16.75
CA LYS A 139 5.31 -3.00 15.32
C LYS A 139 5.95 -4.36 15.14
N THR A 140 5.54 -5.07 14.10
CA THR A 140 6.20 -6.32 13.69
C THR A 140 7.63 -6.02 13.24
N ILE A 141 8.56 -6.91 13.59
CA ILE A 141 10.00 -6.80 13.26
C ILE A 141 10.21 -6.50 11.77
N ASN A 142 11.08 -5.57 11.46
CA ASN A 142 11.34 -5.06 10.11
C ASN A 142 12.83 -4.71 9.94
N SER A 143 13.22 -4.18 8.78
CA SER A 143 14.61 -3.86 8.43
C SER A 143 15.32 -2.93 9.40
N SER A 144 14.62 -2.13 10.20
CA SER A 144 15.25 -1.25 11.20
C SER A 144 16.02 -2.03 12.29
N ILE A 145 15.74 -3.34 12.46
CA ILE A 145 16.49 -4.22 13.36
C ILE A 145 17.99 -4.27 13.03
N TYR A 146 18.37 -4.06 11.75
CA TYR A 146 19.77 -4.09 11.34
C TYR A 146 20.61 -2.95 11.93
N ASN A 147 19.98 -1.83 12.31
CA ASN A 147 20.65 -0.72 12.98
C ASN A 147 21.26 -1.15 14.33
N TRP A 148 20.71 -2.20 14.95
CA TRP A 148 21.19 -2.71 16.25
C TRP A 148 22.41 -3.61 16.10
N PHE A 149 22.68 -4.13 14.93
CA PHE A 149 23.86 -5.00 14.71
C PHE A 149 25.17 -4.22 14.84
N GLY A 150 25.16 -2.91 14.60
CA GLY A 150 26.29 -2.02 14.87
C GLY A 150 26.66 -1.86 16.35
N TYR A 151 25.73 -2.20 17.27
CA TYR A 151 25.86 -2.07 18.72
C TYR A 151 25.76 -3.42 19.44
N GLY A 152 26.36 -4.46 18.87
CA GLY A 152 26.17 -5.85 19.29
C GLY A 152 26.37 -6.12 20.80
N ALA A 153 27.39 -5.50 21.45
CA ALA A 153 27.64 -5.67 22.88
C ALA A 153 26.51 -5.03 23.73
N THR A 154 26.05 -3.83 23.37
CA THR A 154 24.97 -3.12 24.05
C THR A 154 23.65 -3.89 23.87
N THR A 155 23.36 -4.36 22.66
CA THR A 155 22.16 -5.15 22.35
C THR A 155 22.15 -6.47 23.12
N ALA A 156 23.29 -7.18 23.16
CA ALA A 156 23.42 -8.41 23.95
C ALA A 156 23.24 -8.14 25.45
N GLY A 157 23.83 -7.06 25.98
CA GLY A 157 23.65 -6.65 27.38
C GLY A 157 22.19 -6.35 27.72
N MET A 158 21.46 -5.68 26.82
CA MET A 158 20.05 -5.39 26.99
C MET A 158 19.20 -6.68 26.96
N VAL A 159 19.45 -7.57 26.01
CA VAL A 159 18.72 -8.84 25.87
C VAL A 159 18.94 -9.76 27.07
N LEU A 160 20.16 -9.80 27.61
CA LEU A 160 20.51 -10.63 28.78
C LEU A 160 20.12 -9.97 30.11
N GLY A 161 20.01 -8.66 30.16
CA GLY A 161 19.64 -7.91 31.37
C GLY A 161 18.13 -7.81 31.63
N GLU A 162 17.31 -8.01 30.59
CA GLU A 162 15.86 -7.83 30.66
C GLU A 162 15.15 -9.18 30.84
N THR A 163 14.57 -9.41 32.03
CA THR A 163 13.94 -10.69 32.37
C THR A 163 12.70 -11.04 31.54
N SER A 164 12.02 -10.02 30.99
CA SER A 164 10.86 -10.21 30.11
C SER A 164 11.22 -10.94 28.81
N PHE A 165 12.49 -10.93 28.40
CA PHE A 165 12.97 -11.61 27.18
C PHE A 165 13.24 -13.10 27.37
N TYR A 166 13.37 -13.58 28.61
CA TYR A 166 13.74 -14.98 28.89
C TYR A 166 12.70 -15.97 28.39
N PHE A 167 11.41 -15.66 28.56
CA PHE A 167 10.35 -16.55 28.06
C PHE A 167 10.31 -16.64 26.53
N PRO A 168 10.35 -15.55 25.73
CA PRO A 168 10.49 -15.62 24.29
C PRO A 168 11.75 -16.38 23.81
N ILE A 169 12.89 -16.18 24.47
CA ILE A 169 14.13 -16.90 24.15
C ILE A 169 13.95 -18.40 24.41
N PHE A 170 13.43 -18.78 25.57
CA PHE A 170 13.14 -20.17 25.90
C PHE A 170 12.17 -20.81 24.91
N LEU A 171 11.09 -20.11 24.54
CA LEU A 171 10.12 -20.55 23.55
C LEU A 171 10.78 -20.79 22.19
N GLY A 172 11.65 -19.88 21.75
CA GLY A 172 12.42 -20.02 20.52
C GLY A 172 13.31 -21.26 20.55
N LEU A 173 14.12 -21.43 21.60
CA LEU A 173 15.03 -22.56 21.76
C LEU A 173 14.28 -23.91 21.81
N ILE A 174 13.20 -24.01 22.58
CA ILE A 174 12.43 -25.27 22.68
C ILE A 174 11.75 -25.60 21.33
N SER A 175 11.25 -24.59 20.63
CA SER A 175 10.64 -24.76 19.30
C SER A 175 11.64 -25.29 18.28
N ILE A 176 12.88 -24.75 18.29
CA ILE A 176 13.97 -25.22 17.42
C ILE A 176 14.36 -26.67 17.76
N LEU A 177 14.49 -27.00 19.03
CA LEU A 177 14.83 -28.36 19.47
C LEU A 177 13.75 -29.38 19.08
N LEU A 178 12.47 -29.04 19.30
CA LEU A 178 11.33 -29.90 18.96
C LEU A 178 11.19 -30.08 17.45
N LEU A 179 11.32 -29.01 16.67
CA LEU A 179 11.30 -29.11 15.21
C LEU A 179 12.48 -29.93 14.70
N SER A 180 13.70 -29.65 15.17
CA SER A 180 14.89 -30.37 14.74
C SER A 180 14.79 -31.85 15.03
N GLY A 181 14.36 -32.21 16.23
CA GLY A 181 14.08 -33.60 16.62
C GLY A 181 13.01 -34.27 15.74
N SER A 182 11.96 -33.53 15.41
CA SER A 182 10.88 -33.99 14.52
C SER A 182 11.39 -34.21 13.10
N VAL A 183 12.12 -33.25 12.53
CA VAL A 183 12.71 -33.33 11.18
C VAL A 183 13.66 -34.52 11.08
N LEU A 184 14.58 -34.71 12.04
CA LEU A 184 15.54 -35.80 12.01
C LEU A 184 14.87 -37.18 12.15
N ARG A 185 13.87 -37.30 13.05
CA ARG A 185 13.11 -38.56 13.23
C ARG A 185 12.28 -38.89 12.01
N LEU A 186 11.54 -37.90 11.47
CA LEU A 186 10.72 -38.10 10.27
C LEU A 186 11.59 -38.41 9.06
N SER A 187 12.68 -37.68 8.86
CA SER A 187 13.63 -37.92 7.78
C SER A 187 14.19 -39.36 7.80
N SER A 188 14.65 -39.82 8.97
CA SER A 188 15.12 -41.19 9.13
C SER A 188 14.01 -42.23 8.88
N TYR A 189 12.82 -42.01 9.43
CA TYR A 189 11.69 -42.91 9.27
C TYR A 189 11.25 -43.03 7.80
N PHE A 190 11.04 -41.91 7.13
CA PHE A 190 10.63 -41.90 5.72
C PHE A 190 11.73 -42.39 4.78
N TYR A 191 13.01 -42.09 5.07
CA TYR A 191 14.12 -42.65 4.31
C TYR A 191 14.12 -44.18 4.34
N HIS A 192 13.93 -44.80 5.50
CA HIS A 192 13.84 -46.25 5.63
C HIS A 192 12.64 -46.85 4.90
N LEU A 193 11.49 -46.17 4.89
CA LEU A 193 10.32 -46.60 4.12
C LEU A 193 10.54 -46.55 2.59
N ILE A 194 11.27 -45.55 2.14
CA ILE A 194 11.49 -45.27 0.71
C ILE A 194 12.70 -45.99 0.14
N ASN A 195 13.71 -46.33 0.97
CA ASN A 195 15.02 -46.89 0.57
C ASN A 195 14.93 -48.35 0.09
N SER A 196 14.02 -48.67 -0.79
CA SER A 196 13.97 -49.97 -1.46
C SER A 196 13.91 -49.73 -2.96
N LYS A 197 14.94 -50.21 -3.69
CA LYS A 197 14.99 -50.04 -5.15
C LYS A 197 13.69 -50.56 -5.81
N SER A 198 13.10 -49.73 -6.63
CA SER A 198 12.00 -50.14 -7.51
C SER A 198 12.62 -50.86 -8.71
N THR A 199 12.15 -52.06 -8.97
CA THR A 199 12.64 -52.87 -10.11
C THR A 199 11.89 -52.59 -11.41
N SER A 200 10.74 -51.93 -11.37
CA SER A 200 9.93 -51.63 -12.55
C SER A 200 9.81 -50.13 -12.76
N ILE A 201 10.45 -49.61 -13.81
CA ILE A 201 10.34 -48.23 -14.25
C ILE A 201 9.44 -48.17 -15.49
N SER A 202 8.15 -48.26 -15.28
CA SER A 202 7.21 -48.05 -16.38
C SER A 202 7.20 -46.55 -16.78
N PRO A 203 7.20 -46.22 -18.10
CA PRO A 203 7.06 -44.88 -18.58
C PRO A 203 5.81 -44.15 -18.01
N ILE A 204 4.72 -44.88 -17.82
CA ILE A 204 3.49 -44.38 -17.23
C ILE A 204 3.71 -43.93 -15.79
N ASN A 205 4.44 -44.69 -14.98
CA ASN A 205 4.75 -44.30 -13.59
C ASN A 205 5.59 -43.02 -13.51
N ARG A 206 6.57 -42.86 -14.42
CA ARG A 206 7.34 -41.62 -14.53
C ARG A 206 6.46 -40.43 -14.93
N LEU A 207 5.58 -40.63 -15.88
CA LEU A 207 4.63 -39.59 -16.29
C LEU A 207 3.70 -39.17 -15.13
N CYS A 208 3.19 -40.14 -14.36
CA CYS A 208 2.39 -39.85 -13.16
C CYS A 208 3.18 -39.06 -12.12
N ILE A 209 4.44 -39.45 -11.83
CA ILE A 209 5.30 -38.71 -10.87
C ILE A 209 5.61 -37.32 -11.40
N PHE A 210 5.88 -37.18 -12.72
CA PHE A 210 6.14 -35.90 -13.34
C PHE A 210 4.91 -35.00 -13.20
N ALA A 211 3.72 -35.46 -13.57
CA ALA A 211 2.49 -34.69 -13.48
C ALA A 211 2.16 -34.29 -12.03
N THR A 212 2.22 -35.26 -11.10
CA THR A 212 1.96 -34.99 -9.66
C THR A 212 2.95 -33.99 -9.09
N GLY A 213 4.25 -34.15 -9.39
CA GLY A 213 5.28 -33.22 -8.92
C GLY A 213 5.12 -31.81 -9.50
N ALA A 214 4.78 -31.72 -10.80
CA ALA A 214 4.50 -30.44 -11.45
C ALA A 214 3.29 -29.72 -10.79
N VAL A 215 2.23 -30.47 -10.48
CA VAL A 215 1.06 -29.95 -9.75
C VAL A 215 1.47 -29.50 -8.35
N CYS A 216 2.25 -30.30 -7.59
CA CYS A 216 2.70 -29.93 -6.25
C CYS A 216 3.60 -28.68 -6.27
N ILE A 217 4.51 -28.54 -7.26
CA ILE A 217 5.32 -27.34 -7.45
C ILE A 217 4.41 -26.15 -7.79
N GLY A 218 3.45 -26.32 -8.69
CA GLY A 218 2.47 -25.27 -9.02
C GLY A 218 1.70 -24.79 -7.81
N LEU A 219 1.22 -25.72 -6.95
CA LEU A 219 0.54 -25.41 -5.69
C LEU A 219 1.48 -24.69 -4.71
N CYS A 220 2.75 -25.11 -4.63
CA CYS A 220 3.75 -24.46 -3.79
C CYS A 220 4.07 -23.03 -4.27
N LEU A 221 4.24 -22.82 -5.57
CA LEU A 221 4.40 -21.50 -6.18
C LEU A 221 3.16 -20.61 -5.98
N PHE A 222 1.99 -21.21 -6.07
CA PHE A 222 0.74 -20.50 -5.72
C PHE A 222 0.68 -20.15 -4.23
N GLY A 223 1.15 -21.03 -3.34
CA GLY A 223 1.31 -20.76 -1.91
C GLY A 223 2.28 -19.59 -1.65
N ILE A 224 3.40 -19.53 -2.38
CA ILE A 224 4.35 -18.41 -2.34
C ILE A 224 3.71 -17.11 -2.83
N ARG A 225 2.96 -17.16 -3.95
CA ARG A 225 2.22 -16.00 -4.45
C ARG A 225 1.16 -15.52 -3.44
N GLY A 226 0.58 -16.44 -2.68
CA GLY A 226 -0.32 -16.22 -1.57
C GLY A 226 -1.77 -15.91 -1.96
N ARG A 227 -2.09 -15.51 -3.20
CA ARG A 227 -3.45 -15.13 -3.61
C ARG A 227 -3.67 -15.24 -5.12
N MET A 228 -4.95 -15.20 -5.53
CA MET A 228 -5.37 -15.26 -6.94
C MET A 228 -5.40 -13.89 -7.66
N GLY A 229 -5.29 -12.78 -6.94
CA GLY A 229 -5.35 -11.44 -7.53
C GLY A 229 -4.20 -11.12 -8.49
N TYR A 230 -4.23 -9.97 -9.13
CA TYR A 230 -3.19 -9.54 -10.08
C TYR A 230 -1.81 -9.42 -9.44
N ASN A 231 -1.76 -8.93 -8.19
CA ASN A 231 -0.52 -8.79 -7.45
C ASN A 231 -0.30 -9.96 -6.47
N PRO A 232 0.94 -10.36 -6.17
CA PRO A 232 1.22 -11.27 -5.07
C PRO A 232 0.84 -10.64 -3.73
N ILE A 233 0.73 -11.47 -2.69
CA ILE A 233 0.39 -11.00 -1.35
C ILE A 233 1.40 -9.96 -0.85
N ARG A 234 0.90 -8.90 -0.21
CA ARG A 234 1.68 -7.84 0.43
C ARG A 234 1.24 -7.66 1.87
N VAL A 235 2.05 -6.99 2.70
CA VAL A 235 1.75 -6.70 4.11
C VAL A 235 0.38 -6.04 4.27
N SER A 236 -0.02 -5.15 3.37
CA SER A 236 -1.36 -4.53 3.33
C SER A 236 -2.52 -5.52 3.40
N GLN A 237 -2.34 -6.76 2.97
CA GLN A 237 -3.40 -7.77 3.01
C GLN A 237 -3.72 -8.23 4.45
N ALA A 238 -2.82 -8.00 5.40
CA ALA A 238 -3.08 -8.26 6.82
C ALA A 238 -4.01 -7.21 7.44
N TYR A 239 -4.07 -6.00 6.87
CA TYR A 239 -4.86 -4.88 7.39
C TYR A 239 -6.33 -5.04 6.99
N TYR A 240 -7.19 -5.34 7.94
CA TYR A 240 -8.61 -5.63 7.70
C TYR A 240 -9.57 -4.86 8.63
N CYS A 241 -9.04 -4.19 9.68
CA CYS A 241 -9.81 -3.41 10.64
C CYS A 241 -9.06 -2.13 11.03
N THR A 242 -9.69 -1.31 11.86
CA THR A 242 -9.11 -0.06 12.38
C THR A 242 -8.13 -0.29 13.53
N ASP A 243 -8.13 -1.47 14.14
CA ASP A 243 -7.26 -1.81 15.27
C ASP A 243 -5.84 -2.12 14.79
N PRO A 244 -4.84 -1.33 15.23
CA PRO A 244 -3.46 -1.49 14.77
C PRO A 244 -2.81 -2.77 15.28
N PHE A 245 -3.18 -3.26 16.48
CA PHE A 245 -2.60 -4.48 17.04
C PHE A 245 -3.04 -5.71 16.24
N LEU A 246 -4.34 -5.85 15.96
CA LEU A 246 -4.87 -6.98 15.18
C LEU A 246 -4.32 -7.01 13.75
N ASN A 247 -4.16 -5.83 13.12
CA ASN A 247 -3.55 -5.73 11.80
C ASN A 247 -2.10 -6.21 11.79
N GLN A 248 -1.31 -5.81 12.79
CA GLN A 248 0.09 -6.24 12.95
C GLN A 248 0.20 -7.73 13.33
N LEU A 249 -0.70 -8.23 14.18
CA LEU A 249 -0.75 -9.64 14.57
C LEU A 249 -0.98 -10.57 13.37
N GLY A 250 -1.69 -10.09 12.35
CA GLY A 250 -1.92 -10.81 11.09
C GLY A 250 -0.70 -10.93 10.19
N VAL A 251 0.44 -10.27 10.50
CA VAL A 251 1.66 -10.32 9.67
C VAL A 251 2.62 -11.38 10.19
N ASN A 252 3.26 -12.14 9.30
CA ASN A 252 4.37 -13.00 9.69
C ASN A 252 5.66 -12.17 9.81
N PRO A 253 6.42 -12.25 10.92
CA PRO A 253 7.63 -11.45 11.15
C PRO A 253 8.73 -11.65 10.10
N VAL A 254 8.92 -12.87 9.62
CA VAL A 254 9.91 -13.18 8.59
C VAL A 254 9.52 -12.54 7.26
N PHE A 255 8.22 -12.61 6.90
CA PHE A 255 7.70 -11.97 5.70
C PHE A 255 7.90 -10.44 5.76
N ASN A 256 7.58 -9.84 6.90
CA ASN A 256 7.74 -8.39 7.08
C ASN A 256 9.21 -7.96 7.01
N LEU A 257 10.11 -8.70 7.66
CA LEU A 257 11.54 -8.43 7.63
C LEU A 257 12.10 -8.52 6.20
N LEU A 258 11.75 -9.57 5.45
CA LEU A 258 12.20 -9.75 4.07
C LEU A 258 11.69 -8.63 3.15
N THR A 259 10.39 -8.34 3.20
CA THR A 259 9.79 -7.33 2.31
C THR A 259 10.27 -5.93 2.64
N SER A 260 10.37 -5.56 3.92
CA SER A 260 10.90 -4.26 4.33
C SER A 260 12.38 -4.10 3.95
N THR A 261 13.18 -5.15 4.09
CA THR A 261 14.60 -5.14 3.65
C THR A 261 14.72 -4.91 2.16
N LEU A 262 13.87 -5.57 1.35
CA LEU A 262 13.85 -5.37 -0.10
C LEU A 262 13.41 -3.96 -0.47
N ASP A 263 12.41 -3.41 0.21
CA ASP A 263 11.91 -2.06 -0.04
C ASP A 263 12.94 -0.98 0.34
N ASP A 264 13.64 -1.12 1.47
CA ASP A 264 14.67 -0.16 1.89
C ASP A 264 15.92 -0.18 0.98
N ASN A 265 16.23 -1.33 0.37
CA ASN A 265 17.36 -1.44 -0.57
C ASN A 265 17.04 -0.91 -1.98
N ARG A 266 15.82 -0.48 -2.26
CA ARG A 266 15.48 0.15 -3.54
C ARG A 266 16.21 1.47 -3.71
N LYS A 267 16.71 1.73 -4.93
CA LYS A 267 17.45 2.98 -5.23
C LYS A 267 16.60 4.23 -4.97
N GLU A 268 15.30 4.15 -5.21
CA GLU A 268 14.32 5.22 -5.04
C GLU A 268 14.09 5.63 -3.57
N ASN A 269 14.46 4.77 -2.61
CA ASN A 269 14.34 5.04 -1.18
C ASN A 269 15.65 5.55 -0.55
N ARG A 270 16.71 5.74 -1.35
CA ARG A 270 17.98 6.28 -0.84
C ARG A 270 17.84 7.74 -0.44
N TYR A 271 18.49 8.08 0.67
CA TYR A 271 18.50 9.45 1.18
C TYR A 271 19.24 10.38 0.24
N LEU A 272 18.63 11.55 -0.07
CA LEU A 272 19.21 12.57 -0.96
C LEU A 272 19.65 13.77 -0.13
N HIS A 273 20.95 14.02 -0.07
CA HIS A 273 21.52 15.18 0.60
C HIS A 273 21.82 16.29 -0.43
N LEU A 274 20.97 17.32 -0.48
CA LEU A 274 21.13 18.46 -1.38
C LEU A 274 21.76 19.68 -0.68
N MET A 275 21.51 19.82 0.63
CA MET A 275 22.04 20.91 1.46
C MET A 275 22.13 20.47 2.92
N PRO A 276 22.81 21.20 3.80
CA PRO A 276 22.80 20.96 5.24
C PRO A 276 21.39 21.02 5.83
N GLU A 277 21.08 20.10 6.75
CA GLU A 277 19.74 19.98 7.35
C GLU A 277 19.26 21.28 8.02
N GLN A 278 20.14 21.96 8.78
CA GLN A 278 19.79 23.21 9.45
C GLN A 278 19.47 24.34 8.46
N GLU A 279 20.14 24.37 7.32
CA GLU A 279 19.85 25.32 6.25
C GLU A 279 18.50 25.04 5.61
N ALA A 280 18.19 23.77 5.34
CA ALA A 280 16.89 23.35 4.82
C ALA A 280 15.74 23.73 5.76
N ILE A 281 15.91 23.51 7.07
CA ILE A 281 14.93 23.89 8.10
C ILE A 281 14.72 25.41 8.09
N THR A 282 15.80 26.20 8.11
CA THR A 282 15.73 27.67 8.13
C THR A 282 15.03 28.21 6.88
N ASN A 283 15.35 27.66 5.71
CA ASN A 283 14.71 28.03 4.45
C ASN A 283 13.21 27.73 4.48
N MET A 284 12.81 26.53 4.94
CA MET A 284 11.40 26.17 5.03
C MET A 284 10.62 26.98 6.07
N GLN A 285 11.24 27.29 7.22
CA GLN A 285 10.63 28.20 8.21
C GLN A 285 10.38 29.60 7.62
N SER A 286 11.32 30.10 6.82
CA SER A 286 11.18 31.39 6.14
C SER A 286 10.07 31.36 5.09
N ILE A 287 10.03 30.32 4.23
CA ILE A 287 9.03 30.19 3.16
C ILE A 287 7.61 30.02 3.74
N LEU A 288 7.47 29.21 4.79
CA LEU A 288 6.19 28.96 5.43
C LEU A 288 5.82 30.01 6.48
N GLN A 289 6.72 30.95 6.78
CA GLN A 289 6.57 31.97 7.84
C GLN A 289 6.21 31.36 9.20
N ARG A 290 6.87 30.26 9.57
CA ARG A 290 6.62 29.47 10.79
C ARG A 290 7.87 29.43 11.67
N LYS A 291 7.66 29.39 13.00
CA LYS A 291 8.76 29.30 13.98
C LYS A 291 8.96 27.87 14.52
N GLY A 292 8.04 26.98 14.21
CA GLY A 292 8.00 25.64 14.80
C GLY A 292 7.40 25.62 16.22
N ILE A 293 7.17 24.38 16.70
CA ILE A 293 6.74 24.11 18.08
C ILE A 293 7.74 23.14 18.67
N GLU A 294 8.34 23.51 19.80
CA GLU A 294 9.29 22.67 20.53
C GLU A 294 8.64 21.34 20.92
N GLY A 295 9.35 20.23 20.71
CA GLY A 295 8.85 18.87 20.97
C GLY A 295 7.94 18.29 19.88
N ILE A 296 7.53 19.09 18.87
CA ILE A 296 6.74 18.61 17.73
C ILE A 296 7.59 18.66 16.45
N SER A 297 7.84 19.83 15.89
CA SER A 297 8.65 19.95 14.68
C SER A 297 9.02 21.42 14.42
N PRO A 298 10.11 21.67 13.65
CA PRO A 298 10.55 23.03 13.33
C PRO A 298 9.59 23.79 12.40
N ILE A 299 8.59 23.14 11.79
CA ILE A 299 7.59 23.78 10.90
C ILE A 299 6.17 23.67 11.44
N ALA A 300 5.96 23.08 12.62
CA ALA A 300 4.63 22.96 13.22
C ALA A 300 4.08 24.33 13.66
N ARG A 301 2.74 24.47 13.60
CA ARG A 301 2.02 25.64 14.13
C ARG A 301 0.64 25.25 14.65
N GLU A 302 0.09 26.05 15.56
CA GLU A 302 -1.31 25.97 15.95
C GLU A 302 -2.17 26.78 14.96
N VAL A 303 -3.15 26.10 14.35
CA VAL A 303 -4.21 26.74 13.56
C VAL A 303 -5.45 26.87 14.44
N LYS A 304 -5.88 28.09 14.70
CA LYS A 304 -7.03 28.41 15.52
C LYS A 304 -8.09 29.09 14.68
N CYS A 305 -9.29 28.51 14.59
CA CYS A 305 -10.45 29.12 13.98
C CYS A 305 -11.36 29.70 15.08
N ALA A 306 -11.78 30.95 14.91
CA ALA A 306 -12.70 31.60 15.84
C ALA A 306 -14.18 31.14 15.62
N ALA A 307 -14.49 30.69 14.42
CA ALA A 307 -15.82 30.19 14.07
C ALA A 307 -16.02 28.74 14.51
N VAL A 308 -17.26 28.37 14.77
CA VAL A 308 -17.65 27.00 15.12
C VAL A 308 -17.39 26.09 13.90
N PRO A 309 -16.80 24.89 14.10
CA PRO A 309 -16.64 23.92 13.03
C PRO A 309 -17.95 23.60 12.33
N THR A 310 -17.92 23.58 11.00
CA THR A 310 -19.09 23.17 10.22
C THR A 310 -19.16 21.65 10.19
N GLN A 311 -20.36 21.09 10.24
CA GLN A 311 -20.61 19.66 10.14
C GLN A 311 -20.96 19.25 8.70
N LYS A 312 -20.29 19.88 7.71
CA LYS A 312 -20.49 19.54 6.29
C LYS A 312 -19.77 18.26 5.94
N ASN A 313 -20.40 17.42 5.14
CA ASN A 313 -19.73 16.30 4.50
C ASN A 313 -18.68 16.80 3.50
N VAL A 314 -17.69 15.96 3.21
CA VAL A 314 -16.68 16.21 2.17
C VAL A 314 -16.63 15.01 1.24
N VAL A 315 -16.79 15.26 -0.06
CA VAL A 315 -16.59 14.26 -1.13
C VAL A 315 -15.43 14.74 -2.00
N LEU A 316 -14.32 14.02 -1.97
CA LEU A 316 -13.13 14.31 -2.76
C LEU A 316 -13.01 13.28 -3.88
N ILE A 317 -13.01 13.73 -5.13
CA ILE A 317 -12.84 12.92 -6.32
C ILE A 317 -11.42 13.15 -6.85
N PHE A 318 -10.58 12.12 -6.75
CA PHE A 318 -9.32 12.08 -7.48
C PHE A 318 -9.57 11.62 -8.90
N MET A 319 -9.24 12.49 -9.85
CA MET A 319 -9.39 12.23 -11.29
C MET A 319 -8.06 11.70 -11.83
N GLU A 320 -8.02 10.42 -12.15
CA GLU A 320 -6.84 9.74 -12.69
C GLU A 320 -6.28 10.46 -13.92
N SER A 321 -4.99 10.82 -13.86
CA SER A 321 -4.22 11.40 -14.97
C SER A 321 -4.89 12.61 -15.63
N MET A 322 -5.65 13.41 -14.86
CA MET A 322 -6.41 14.56 -15.38
C MET A 322 -5.54 15.80 -15.43
N SER A 323 -4.88 16.00 -16.57
CA SER A 323 -4.14 17.23 -16.87
C SER A 323 -5.12 18.39 -17.14
N ALA A 324 -4.78 19.59 -16.65
CA ALA A 324 -5.48 20.82 -16.99
C ALA A 324 -5.55 21.04 -18.51
N ASN A 325 -4.50 20.69 -19.24
CA ASN A 325 -4.44 20.81 -20.70
C ASN A 325 -5.47 19.96 -21.49
N LEU A 326 -6.22 19.08 -20.83
CA LEU A 326 -7.33 18.34 -21.43
C LEU A 326 -8.63 19.15 -21.46
N MET A 327 -8.75 20.18 -20.61
CA MET A 327 -9.96 21.00 -20.45
C MET A 327 -9.96 22.19 -21.43
N GLU A 328 -11.16 22.56 -21.89
CA GLU A 328 -11.36 23.71 -22.80
C GLU A 328 -10.96 25.03 -22.13
N HIS A 329 -11.22 25.16 -20.82
CA HIS A 329 -10.83 26.32 -20.02
C HIS A 329 -9.31 26.62 -20.12
N PHE A 330 -8.48 25.59 -20.19
CA PHE A 330 -7.02 25.71 -20.29
C PHE A 330 -6.50 25.63 -21.74
N GLY A 331 -7.37 25.81 -22.72
CA GLY A 331 -7.00 25.95 -24.15
C GLY A 331 -7.11 24.68 -24.99
N SER A 332 -7.67 23.57 -24.46
CA SER A 332 -7.98 22.40 -25.26
C SER A 332 -9.06 22.74 -26.31
N THR A 333 -8.82 22.39 -27.56
CA THR A 333 -9.83 22.56 -28.63
C THR A 333 -10.69 21.32 -28.86
N LYS A 334 -10.43 20.24 -28.14
CA LYS A 334 -11.03 18.93 -28.37
C LYS A 334 -12.40 18.73 -27.70
N LYS A 335 -12.80 19.59 -26.76
CA LYS A 335 -14.06 19.52 -26.02
C LYS A 335 -14.30 18.18 -25.32
N LEU A 336 -13.27 17.64 -24.65
CA LEU A 336 -13.32 16.32 -24.03
C LEU A 336 -14.04 16.33 -22.67
N THR A 337 -14.12 17.48 -22.02
CA THR A 337 -14.52 17.64 -20.61
C THR A 337 -15.64 18.66 -20.41
N PRO A 338 -16.76 18.60 -21.19
CA PRO A 338 -17.77 19.63 -21.14
C PRO A 338 -18.44 19.78 -19.76
N PHE A 339 -18.54 18.72 -18.97
CA PHE A 339 -19.08 18.81 -17.63
C PHE A 339 -18.09 19.49 -16.66
N LEU A 340 -16.83 19.05 -16.67
CA LEU A 340 -15.79 19.64 -15.81
C LEU A 340 -15.54 21.11 -16.18
N ASP A 341 -15.55 21.48 -17.44
CA ASP A 341 -15.44 22.88 -17.86
C ASP A 341 -16.60 23.75 -17.35
N SER A 342 -17.83 23.24 -17.37
CA SER A 342 -18.98 23.93 -16.78
C SER A 342 -18.85 24.04 -15.25
N LEU A 343 -18.51 22.94 -14.58
CA LEU A 343 -18.36 22.89 -13.12
C LEU A 343 -17.23 23.79 -12.64
N TYR A 344 -16.15 23.93 -13.43
CA TYR A 344 -15.02 24.80 -13.14
C TYR A 344 -15.46 26.25 -12.94
N LEU A 345 -16.36 26.74 -13.80
CA LEU A 345 -16.92 28.11 -13.72
C LEU A 345 -17.92 28.29 -12.58
N GLU A 346 -18.54 27.20 -12.11
CA GLU A 346 -19.49 27.19 -11.00
C GLU A 346 -18.83 26.95 -9.64
N SER A 347 -17.51 26.77 -9.60
CA SER A 347 -16.72 26.38 -8.42
C SER A 347 -15.77 27.47 -7.97
N LEU A 348 -15.25 27.33 -6.76
CA LEU A 348 -14.00 27.95 -6.36
C LEU A 348 -12.86 27.13 -7.03
N SER A 349 -12.21 27.71 -8.04
CA SER A 349 -11.26 27.04 -8.91
C SER A 349 -9.93 27.78 -8.96
N PHE A 350 -8.86 27.11 -9.43
CA PHE A 350 -7.50 27.62 -9.39
C PHE A 350 -6.81 27.40 -10.73
N ASP A 351 -6.41 28.50 -11.42
CA ASP A 351 -5.80 28.43 -12.75
C ASP A 351 -4.34 27.93 -12.70
N HIS A 352 -3.63 28.14 -11.61
CA HIS A 352 -2.24 27.74 -11.42
C HIS A 352 -2.10 26.71 -10.30
N PHE A 353 -2.72 25.54 -10.50
CA PHE A 353 -2.70 24.47 -9.51
C PHE A 353 -1.90 23.25 -10.00
N TYR A 354 -1.01 22.73 -9.12
CA TYR A 354 -0.04 21.72 -9.52
C TYR A 354 -0.09 20.48 -8.62
N SER A 355 0.03 19.30 -9.24
CA SER A 355 0.25 18.05 -8.52
C SER A 355 1.67 18.01 -7.93
N ALA A 356 1.82 17.35 -6.79
CA ALA A 356 3.11 17.22 -6.12
C ALA A 356 4.10 16.32 -6.89
N GLY A 357 3.59 15.40 -7.68
CA GLY A 357 4.37 14.47 -8.50
C GLY A 357 3.54 13.89 -9.63
N ILE A 358 4.09 12.90 -10.32
CA ILE A 358 3.50 12.29 -11.53
C ILE A 358 2.94 10.87 -11.29
N HIS A 359 2.68 10.52 -10.04
CA HIS A 359 2.12 9.22 -9.65
C HIS A 359 0.97 9.42 -8.67
N THR A 360 -0.05 8.57 -8.74
CA THR A 360 -1.23 8.60 -7.87
C THR A 360 -0.89 8.63 -6.38
N ASN A 361 0.12 7.83 -5.95
CA ASN A 361 0.55 7.85 -4.55
C ASN A 361 1.10 9.21 -4.10
N HIS A 362 1.81 9.94 -4.98
CA HIS A 362 2.30 11.31 -4.71
C HIS A 362 1.14 12.28 -4.50
N GLY A 363 0.17 12.27 -5.43
CA GLY A 363 -1.02 13.09 -5.33
C GLY A 363 -1.83 12.80 -4.06
N MET A 364 -1.98 11.52 -3.70
CA MET A 364 -2.72 11.11 -2.52
C MET A 364 -2.11 11.63 -1.22
N TYR A 365 -0.84 11.32 -0.93
CA TYR A 365 -0.29 11.76 0.35
C TYR A 365 -0.02 13.27 0.40
N ALA A 366 0.23 13.91 -0.73
CA ALA A 366 0.34 15.36 -0.79
C ALA A 366 -1.00 16.04 -0.48
N THR A 367 -2.09 15.59 -1.09
CA THR A 367 -3.43 16.13 -0.88
C THR A 367 -3.94 15.90 0.54
N LEU A 368 -3.72 14.70 1.09
CA LEU A 368 -4.30 14.29 2.36
C LEU A 368 -3.47 14.69 3.58
N TYR A 369 -2.15 14.73 3.43
CA TYR A 369 -1.22 14.96 4.55
C TYR A 369 -0.27 16.12 4.30
N SER A 370 -0.42 16.87 3.20
CA SER A 370 0.35 18.08 2.86
C SER A 370 1.86 17.89 2.83
N PHE A 371 2.35 16.70 2.43
CA PHE A 371 3.76 16.42 2.22
C PHE A 371 4.10 16.42 0.73
N PRO A 372 5.23 17.04 0.32
CA PRO A 372 5.65 17.05 -1.07
C PRO A 372 6.08 15.66 -1.55
N ALA A 373 5.99 15.41 -2.84
CA ALA A 373 6.60 14.23 -3.42
C ALA A 373 8.13 14.31 -3.37
N ILE A 374 8.76 13.18 -3.05
CA ILE A 374 10.22 13.06 -3.01
C ILE A 374 10.65 12.16 -4.17
N MET A 375 10.76 12.74 -5.35
CA MET A 375 11.18 12.07 -6.58
C MET A 375 10.36 10.77 -6.83
N LYS A 376 11.02 9.61 -7.03
CA LYS A 376 10.35 8.31 -7.23
C LYS A 376 9.84 7.67 -5.95
N ARG A 377 10.13 8.22 -4.78
CA ARG A 377 9.81 7.58 -3.51
C ARG A 377 8.30 7.50 -3.29
N ASN A 378 7.79 6.30 -3.10
CA ASN A 378 6.44 6.11 -2.60
C ASN A 378 6.45 6.12 -1.06
N ALA A 379 6.00 7.23 -0.46
CA ALA A 379 5.98 7.41 0.99
C ALA A 379 5.00 6.46 1.73
N MET A 380 4.09 5.81 1.02
CA MET A 380 3.17 4.81 1.61
C MET A 380 3.84 3.44 1.81
N LYS A 381 5.03 3.22 1.22
CA LYS A 381 5.84 2.00 1.32
C LYS A 381 7.05 2.24 2.23
N GLY A 382 7.57 1.17 2.80
CA GLY A 382 8.78 1.20 3.63
C GLY A 382 8.74 0.12 4.71
N ALA A 383 9.80 0.06 5.52
CA ALA A 383 9.94 -0.86 6.64
C ALA A 383 8.78 -0.74 7.64
N VAL A 384 8.27 0.47 7.78
CA VAL A 384 7.17 0.83 8.67
C VAL A 384 6.20 1.70 7.90
N VAL A 385 4.90 1.44 8.03
CA VAL A 385 3.87 2.34 7.51
C VAL A 385 3.98 3.67 8.28
N PRO A 386 4.27 4.78 7.60
CA PRO A 386 4.43 6.05 8.29
C PRO A 386 3.09 6.55 8.85
N VAL A 387 3.15 7.26 9.96
CA VAL A 387 2.00 7.92 10.59
C VAL A 387 2.08 9.42 10.31
N TYR A 388 1.06 9.96 9.68
CA TYR A 388 0.93 11.39 9.38
C TYR A 388 -0.27 12.00 10.09
N SER A 389 -0.17 13.28 10.47
CA SER A 389 -1.32 14.12 10.75
C SER A 389 -1.72 14.85 9.46
N GLY A 390 -3.01 14.95 9.19
CA GLY A 390 -3.52 15.62 8.00
C GLY A 390 -5.05 15.59 7.93
N LEU A 391 -5.60 15.84 6.77
CA LEU A 391 -7.05 15.97 6.58
C LEU A 391 -7.85 14.80 7.18
N PRO A 392 -7.54 13.51 6.90
CA PRO A 392 -8.35 12.41 7.44
C PRO A 392 -8.27 12.29 8.96
N THR A 393 -7.09 12.49 9.54
CA THR A 393 -6.89 12.36 11.00
C THR A 393 -7.56 13.49 11.74
N VAL A 394 -7.43 14.74 11.28
CA VAL A 394 -8.09 15.91 11.87
C VAL A 394 -9.62 15.78 11.78
N LEU A 395 -10.15 15.33 10.63
CA LEU A 395 -11.60 15.12 10.48
C LEU A 395 -12.09 14.00 11.40
N LYS A 396 -11.35 12.90 11.51
CA LYS A 396 -11.70 11.80 12.43
C LYS A 396 -11.77 12.26 13.88
N ASP A 397 -10.80 13.04 14.33
CA ASP A 397 -10.75 13.62 15.69
C ASP A 397 -11.92 14.59 15.93
N ASN A 398 -12.49 15.15 14.86
CA ASN A 398 -13.70 15.99 14.90
C ASN A 398 -15.00 15.24 14.61
N GLY A 399 -14.99 13.92 14.73
CA GLY A 399 -16.17 13.07 14.68
C GLY A 399 -16.64 12.68 13.28
N TYR A 400 -15.82 12.85 12.24
CA TYR A 400 -16.12 12.39 10.89
C TYR A 400 -15.93 10.89 10.76
N ARG A 401 -16.73 10.28 9.89
CA ARG A 401 -16.53 8.94 9.37
C ARG A 401 -15.77 9.03 8.05
N ASN A 402 -14.59 8.42 7.97
CA ASN A 402 -13.73 8.51 6.79
C ASN A 402 -13.82 7.25 5.93
N LEU A 403 -14.21 7.40 4.66
CA LEU A 403 -14.40 6.34 3.69
C LEU A 403 -13.47 6.53 2.50
N PHE A 404 -12.95 5.43 1.97
CA PHE A 404 -12.12 5.45 0.76
C PHE A 404 -12.63 4.41 -0.24
N PHE A 405 -12.89 4.83 -1.46
CA PHE A 405 -13.28 3.96 -2.57
C PHE A 405 -12.21 4.00 -3.65
N MET A 406 -11.70 2.83 -4.05
CA MET A 406 -10.75 2.66 -5.13
C MET A 406 -11.21 1.56 -6.07
N THR A 407 -10.84 1.65 -7.34
CA THR A 407 -11.27 0.70 -8.37
C THR A 407 -10.50 -0.62 -8.31
N HIS A 408 -9.22 -0.57 -7.95
CA HIS A 408 -8.26 -1.67 -7.98
C HIS A 408 -8.15 -2.40 -6.63
N GLU A 409 -7.26 -3.38 -6.57
CA GLU A 409 -6.96 -4.14 -5.34
C GLU A 409 -6.47 -3.24 -4.20
N SER A 410 -7.00 -3.44 -3.00
CA SER A 410 -6.71 -2.62 -1.82
C SER A 410 -5.22 -2.58 -1.41
N GLN A 411 -4.49 -3.65 -1.71
CA GLN A 411 -3.05 -3.73 -1.41
C GLN A 411 -2.15 -3.01 -2.42
N TYR A 412 -2.70 -2.55 -3.57
CA TYR A 412 -1.91 -1.82 -4.55
C TYR A 412 -1.24 -0.61 -3.89
N ASP A 413 0.03 -0.40 -4.18
CA ASP A 413 0.87 0.68 -3.61
C ASP A 413 0.87 0.77 -2.07
N ASN A 414 0.50 -0.31 -1.37
CA ASN A 414 0.35 -0.36 0.09
C ASN A 414 -0.79 0.52 0.63
N MET A 415 -1.73 0.94 -0.23
CA MET A 415 -2.80 1.89 0.11
C MET A 415 -3.62 1.45 1.32
N ASN A 416 -4.06 0.19 1.37
CA ASN A 416 -4.90 -0.29 2.46
C ASN A 416 -4.22 -0.15 3.84
N ALA A 417 -2.95 -0.55 3.96
CA ALA A 417 -2.21 -0.40 5.21
C ALA A 417 -2.00 1.08 5.56
N PHE A 418 -1.60 1.89 4.57
CA PHE A 418 -1.35 3.31 4.76
C PHE A 418 -2.62 4.06 5.18
N LEU A 419 -3.73 3.89 4.48
CA LEU A 419 -4.98 4.58 4.74
C LEU A 419 -5.59 4.20 6.11
N ARG A 420 -5.59 2.90 6.47
CA ARG A 420 -6.07 2.45 7.79
C ARG A 420 -5.23 2.98 8.93
N THR A 421 -3.92 3.05 8.75
CA THR A 421 -3.01 3.63 9.74
C THR A 421 -3.22 5.14 9.90
N ASN A 422 -3.68 5.81 8.84
CA ASN A 422 -3.72 7.28 8.73
C ASN A 422 -5.14 7.84 8.64
N GLY A 423 -6.09 7.25 9.37
CA GLY A 423 -7.37 7.89 9.69
C GLY A 423 -8.60 7.39 8.92
N PHE A 424 -8.48 6.44 7.98
CA PHE A 424 -9.65 5.90 7.28
C PHE A 424 -10.29 4.73 8.02
N ASP A 425 -11.60 4.78 8.17
CA ASP A 425 -12.42 3.78 8.86
C ASP A 425 -12.86 2.66 7.92
N GLU A 426 -13.27 3.01 6.71
CA GLU A 426 -13.79 2.09 5.72
C GLU A 426 -13.04 2.22 4.40
N ILE A 427 -12.65 1.08 3.83
CA ILE A 427 -11.98 1.03 2.53
C ILE A 427 -12.73 0.03 1.66
N TYR A 428 -13.19 0.51 0.52
CA TYR A 428 -13.86 -0.27 -0.51
C TYR A 428 -12.97 -0.35 -1.74
N ALA A 429 -12.71 -1.57 -2.19
CA ALA A 429 -11.76 -1.85 -3.25
C ALA A 429 -12.28 -3.02 -4.11
N GLN A 430 -11.51 -3.43 -5.09
CA GLN A 430 -11.88 -4.51 -6.03
C GLN A 430 -12.41 -5.77 -5.33
N GLU A 431 -11.90 -6.07 -4.13
CA GLU A 431 -12.32 -7.23 -3.34
C GLU A 431 -13.78 -7.16 -2.87
N ASN A 432 -14.37 -5.96 -2.85
CA ASN A 432 -15.76 -5.73 -2.46
C ASN A 432 -16.74 -5.77 -3.64
N TYR A 433 -16.23 -5.72 -4.87
CA TYR A 433 -17.05 -5.60 -6.07
C TYR A 433 -17.36 -6.95 -6.72
N PRO A 434 -18.47 -7.08 -7.47
CA PRO A 434 -18.74 -8.25 -8.27
C PRO A 434 -17.62 -8.49 -9.30
N LYS A 435 -17.20 -9.75 -9.45
CA LYS A 435 -16.05 -10.11 -10.31
C LYS A 435 -16.29 -9.79 -11.79
N ASP A 436 -17.53 -9.84 -12.25
CA ASP A 436 -17.94 -9.52 -13.63
C ASP A 436 -17.83 -8.01 -13.94
N LYS A 437 -17.64 -7.15 -12.93
CA LYS A 437 -17.43 -5.72 -13.08
C LYS A 437 -15.95 -5.33 -13.20
N VAL A 438 -15.05 -6.24 -12.90
CA VAL A 438 -13.60 -6.02 -13.02
C VAL A 438 -13.21 -6.17 -14.50
N VAL A 439 -12.75 -5.07 -15.10
CA VAL A 439 -12.47 -4.99 -16.55
C VAL A 439 -11.01 -5.25 -16.91
N ASN A 440 -10.07 -4.94 -16.01
CA ASN A 440 -8.63 -5.15 -16.20
C ASN A 440 -7.88 -5.23 -14.85
N SER A 441 -6.55 -5.17 -14.87
CA SER A 441 -5.69 -5.22 -13.67
C SER A 441 -5.86 -4.00 -12.73
N PHE A 442 -6.47 -2.94 -13.20
CA PHE A 442 -6.78 -1.73 -12.42
C PHE A 442 -8.23 -1.71 -11.91
N GLY A 443 -8.96 -2.82 -12.07
CA GLY A 443 -10.24 -3.07 -11.40
C GLY A 443 -11.47 -2.69 -12.21
N VAL A 444 -12.38 -1.95 -11.56
CA VAL A 444 -13.69 -1.60 -12.12
C VAL A 444 -13.66 -0.25 -12.83
N GLN A 445 -14.67 0.02 -13.65
CA GLN A 445 -14.87 1.31 -14.32
C GLN A 445 -15.26 2.41 -13.33
N ASP A 446 -14.99 3.68 -13.66
CA ASP A 446 -15.29 4.84 -12.83
C ASP A 446 -16.79 5.00 -12.54
N ASP A 447 -17.64 4.82 -13.54
CA ASP A 447 -19.10 4.94 -13.35
C ASP A 447 -19.62 3.87 -12.40
N PHE A 448 -19.08 2.65 -12.46
CA PHE A 448 -19.41 1.60 -11.51
C PHE A 448 -18.96 1.95 -10.08
N LEU A 449 -17.73 2.49 -9.92
CA LEU A 449 -17.23 2.95 -8.62
C LEU A 449 -18.21 3.95 -7.99
N TYR A 450 -18.63 4.93 -8.76
CA TYR A 450 -19.54 5.98 -8.30
C TYR A 450 -20.93 5.44 -7.97
N GLN A 451 -21.47 4.54 -8.79
CA GLN A 451 -22.75 3.86 -8.53
C GLN A 451 -22.69 3.00 -7.27
N TYR A 452 -21.55 2.34 -7.03
CA TYR A 452 -21.35 1.53 -5.83
C TYR A 452 -21.24 2.39 -4.56
N ALA A 453 -20.56 3.52 -4.64
CA ALA A 453 -20.37 4.43 -3.49
C ALA A 453 -21.67 5.10 -3.05
N LEU A 454 -22.52 5.52 -3.96
CA LEU A 454 -23.70 6.36 -3.68
C LEU A 454 -24.64 5.77 -2.60
N PRO A 455 -25.11 4.51 -2.67
CA PRO A 455 -25.96 3.94 -1.62
C PRO A 455 -25.27 3.81 -0.26
N ILE A 456 -23.95 3.66 -0.23
CA ILE A 456 -23.18 3.62 1.01
C ILE A 456 -23.14 5.02 1.63
N LEU A 457 -22.90 6.06 0.83
CA LEU A 457 -22.95 7.46 1.28
C LEU A 457 -24.34 7.85 1.78
N ASN A 458 -25.41 7.42 1.10
CA ASN A 458 -26.79 7.62 1.56
C ASN A 458 -27.00 7.03 2.95
N LYS A 459 -26.58 5.80 3.16
CA LYS A 459 -26.66 5.14 4.47
C LYS A 459 -25.87 5.88 5.55
N ARG A 460 -24.66 6.37 5.23
CA ARG A 460 -23.83 7.13 6.20
C ARG A 460 -24.46 8.47 6.55
N ALA A 461 -25.08 9.14 5.59
CA ALA A 461 -25.79 10.39 5.84
C ALA A 461 -27.00 10.23 6.80
N GLU A 462 -27.66 9.07 6.82
CA GLU A 462 -28.74 8.74 7.75
C GLU A 462 -28.26 8.62 9.20
N GLU A 463 -26.99 8.27 9.43
CA GLU A 463 -26.39 8.12 10.77
C GLU A 463 -26.17 9.47 11.49
N ARG A 464 -26.45 10.59 10.84
CA ARG A 464 -26.26 11.97 11.36
C ARG A 464 -24.83 12.29 11.79
N GLN A 465 -23.87 11.51 11.34
CA GLN A 465 -22.44 11.73 11.50
C GLN A 465 -21.90 12.29 10.18
N PRO A 466 -21.13 13.39 10.18
CA PRO A 466 -20.53 13.89 8.95
C PRO A 466 -19.54 12.86 8.40
N PHE A 467 -19.47 12.74 7.09
CA PHE A 467 -18.54 11.85 6.44
C PHE A 467 -17.54 12.62 5.57
N PHE A 468 -16.34 12.07 5.51
CA PHE A 468 -15.33 12.39 4.52
C PHE A 468 -15.14 11.18 3.63
N THR A 469 -15.33 11.34 2.34
CA THR A 469 -15.14 10.25 1.40
C THR A 469 -14.20 10.62 0.27
N ILE A 470 -13.40 9.65 -0.17
CA ILE A 470 -12.56 9.74 -1.35
C ILE A 470 -13.05 8.75 -2.38
N LEU A 471 -13.18 9.22 -3.62
CA LEU A 471 -13.50 8.44 -4.81
C LEU A 471 -12.27 8.53 -5.74
N LEU A 472 -11.46 7.47 -5.78
CA LEU A 472 -10.26 7.40 -6.62
C LEU A 472 -10.61 6.73 -7.95
N SER A 473 -10.70 7.52 -9.02
CA SER A 473 -10.95 7.03 -10.37
C SER A 473 -9.70 6.39 -10.99
N ILE A 474 -9.85 5.70 -12.11
CA ILE A 474 -8.77 4.99 -12.79
C ILE A 474 -8.91 4.92 -14.31
N SER A 475 -10.10 5.20 -14.86
CA SER A 475 -10.39 4.87 -16.24
C SER A 475 -9.44 5.53 -17.24
N ASN A 476 -8.91 6.72 -16.92
CA ASN A 476 -7.92 7.43 -17.74
C ASN A 476 -6.48 6.88 -17.60
N HIS A 477 -6.30 5.71 -16.97
CA HIS A 477 -5.02 4.98 -16.91
C HIS A 477 -4.94 3.94 -18.05
N PRO A 478 -3.84 3.81 -18.79
CA PRO A 478 -3.62 2.67 -19.69
C PRO A 478 -3.64 1.32 -18.91
N SER A 479 -4.28 0.26 -19.41
CA SER A 479 -4.94 0.05 -20.71
C SER A 479 -6.40 0.55 -20.66
N TYR A 480 -6.74 1.44 -21.58
CA TYR A 480 -8.07 2.04 -21.62
C TYR A 480 -9.15 1.04 -22.04
N VAL A 481 -10.27 1.06 -21.35
CA VAL A 481 -11.46 0.27 -21.68
C VAL A 481 -12.66 1.19 -21.75
N ILE A 482 -13.24 1.32 -22.94
CA ILE A 482 -14.47 2.09 -23.16
C ILE A 482 -15.65 1.12 -23.06
N PRO A 483 -16.62 1.35 -22.16
CA PRO A 483 -17.82 0.52 -22.09
C PRO A 483 -18.67 0.65 -23.35
N ASP A 484 -19.26 -0.46 -23.81
CA ASP A 484 -20.08 -0.50 -25.05
C ASP A 484 -21.29 0.45 -25.00
N TYR A 485 -21.80 0.75 -23.82
CA TYR A 485 -22.94 1.65 -23.62
C TYR A 485 -22.58 3.13 -23.71
N PHE A 486 -21.30 3.49 -23.55
CA PHE A 486 -20.83 4.86 -23.76
C PHE A 486 -20.49 5.11 -25.23
N LYS A 487 -20.92 6.24 -25.77
CA LYS A 487 -20.69 6.61 -27.16
C LYS A 487 -19.86 7.89 -27.21
N PRO A 488 -18.54 7.78 -27.34
CA PRO A 488 -17.65 8.93 -27.45
C PRO A 488 -17.83 9.67 -28.79
N HIS A 489 -17.47 10.94 -28.82
CA HIS A 489 -17.43 11.75 -30.04
C HIS A 489 -16.07 11.65 -30.74
N SER A 490 -15.01 11.51 -29.97
CA SER A 490 -13.64 11.41 -30.47
C SER A 490 -13.38 10.06 -31.13
N THR A 491 -12.40 10.03 -32.06
CA THR A 491 -11.96 8.81 -32.72
C THR A 491 -10.77 8.13 -32.06
N LYS A 492 -9.95 8.89 -31.33
CA LYS A 492 -8.76 8.39 -30.65
C LYS A 492 -9.14 7.85 -29.25
N LEU A 493 -8.64 6.67 -28.93
CA LEU A 493 -8.94 5.98 -27.67
C LEU A 493 -8.53 6.81 -26.43
N GLU A 494 -7.38 7.51 -26.50
CA GLU A 494 -6.91 8.39 -25.43
C GLU A 494 -7.83 9.60 -25.17
N ASP A 495 -8.53 10.08 -26.21
CA ASP A 495 -9.52 11.15 -26.09
C ASP A 495 -10.86 10.60 -25.60
N GLN A 496 -11.28 9.44 -26.13
CA GLN A 496 -12.54 8.78 -25.74
C GLN A 496 -12.59 8.45 -24.24
N ILE A 497 -11.47 8.04 -23.65
CA ILE A 497 -11.44 7.70 -22.22
C ILE A 497 -11.59 8.95 -21.34
N VAL A 498 -11.10 10.10 -21.78
CA VAL A 498 -11.29 11.38 -21.07
C VAL A 498 -12.76 11.81 -21.13
N GLU A 499 -13.39 11.70 -22.32
CA GLU A 499 -14.83 11.95 -22.48
C GLU A 499 -15.67 11.04 -21.56
N TYR A 500 -15.27 9.76 -21.46
CA TYR A 500 -15.92 8.82 -20.56
C TYR A 500 -15.74 9.19 -19.09
N ALA A 501 -14.55 9.58 -18.66
CA ALA A 501 -14.30 9.99 -17.27
C ALA A 501 -15.12 11.25 -16.89
N ASP A 502 -15.19 12.25 -17.77
CA ASP A 502 -16.04 13.43 -17.60
C ASP A 502 -17.52 13.04 -17.48
N TRP A 503 -17.99 12.17 -18.38
CA TRP A 503 -19.36 11.67 -18.35
C TRP A 503 -19.68 10.91 -17.06
N ALA A 504 -18.79 10.06 -16.59
CA ALA A 504 -18.98 9.28 -15.36
C ALA A 504 -19.12 10.18 -14.11
N ILE A 505 -18.27 11.21 -14.01
CA ILE A 505 -18.37 12.23 -12.94
C ILE A 505 -19.70 12.99 -13.05
N ARG A 506 -20.10 13.39 -14.27
CA ARG A 506 -21.40 14.05 -14.48
C ARG A 506 -22.56 13.19 -13.99
N GLN A 507 -22.57 11.89 -14.30
CA GLN A 507 -23.62 10.98 -13.83
C GLN A 507 -23.64 10.93 -12.30
N PHE A 508 -22.48 10.79 -11.66
CA PHE A 508 -22.39 10.79 -10.20
C PHE A 508 -22.94 12.08 -9.59
N MET A 509 -22.53 13.24 -10.08
CA MET A 509 -22.98 14.53 -9.56
C MET A 509 -24.49 14.75 -9.76
N GLN A 510 -25.05 14.27 -10.88
CA GLN A 510 -26.50 14.33 -11.13
C GLN A 510 -27.28 13.46 -10.16
N GLU A 511 -26.81 12.25 -9.85
CA GLU A 511 -27.44 11.37 -8.86
C GLU A 511 -27.25 11.88 -7.42
N ALA A 512 -26.08 12.40 -7.09
CA ALA A 512 -25.80 13.02 -5.80
C ALA A 512 -26.70 14.22 -5.53
N ARG A 513 -26.98 15.06 -6.53
CA ARG A 513 -27.90 16.22 -6.42
C ARG A 513 -29.31 15.85 -5.98
N LYS A 514 -29.74 14.61 -6.19
CA LYS A 514 -31.05 14.11 -5.76
C LYS A 514 -31.07 13.71 -4.27
N GLN A 515 -29.92 13.64 -3.63
CA GLN A 515 -29.79 13.12 -2.27
C GLN A 515 -29.93 14.22 -1.22
N PRO A 516 -30.55 13.95 -0.06
CA PRO A 516 -30.77 14.95 1.00
C PRO A 516 -29.46 15.55 1.55
N TRP A 517 -28.35 14.81 1.51
CA TRP A 517 -27.07 15.26 2.02
C TRP A 517 -26.30 16.19 1.07
N PHE A 518 -26.72 16.32 -0.20
CA PHE A 518 -26.01 17.09 -1.23
C PHE A 518 -25.77 18.55 -0.81
N GLU A 519 -26.81 19.23 -0.31
CA GLU A 519 -26.75 20.63 0.12
C GLU A 519 -25.84 20.86 1.33
N ASN A 520 -25.58 19.81 2.14
CA ASN A 520 -24.64 19.84 3.26
C ASN A 520 -23.28 19.24 2.92
N THR A 521 -22.87 19.26 1.65
CA THR A 521 -21.63 18.64 1.20
C THR A 521 -20.73 19.62 0.45
N ILE A 522 -19.44 19.53 0.70
CA ILE A 522 -18.39 20.16 -0.11
C ILE A 522 -17.82 19.07 -1.04
N PHE A 523 -17.90 19.30 -2.34
CA PHE A 523 -17.29 18.48 -3.36
C PHE A 523 -15.96 19.08 -3.77
N VAL A 524 -14.93 18.25 -3.82
CA VAL A 524 -13.57 18.61 -4.25
C VAL A 524 -13.18 17.71 -5.39
N LEU A 525 -12.93 18.28 -6.55
CA LEU A 525 -12.48 17.53 -7.72
C LEU A 525 -11.08 18.01 -8.10
N LEU A 526 -10.12 17.10 -8.18
CA LEU A 526 -8.75 17.42 -8.58
C LEU A 526 -8.10 16.26 -9.33
N GLY A 527 -7.17 16.59 -10.26
CA GLY A 527 -6.29 15.58 -10.84
C GLY A 527 -5.33 15.01 -9.79
N ASP A 528 -5.20 13.69 -9.72
CA ASP A 528 -4.17 13.07 -8.88
C ASP A 528 -2.75 13.39 -9.40
N HIS A 529 -2.58 13.40 -10.69
CA HIS A 529 -1.50 13.96 -11.50
C HIS A 529 -2.01 14.18 -12.93
N GLY A 530 -1.20 14.74 -13.79
CA GLY A 530 -1.51 14.86 -15.22
C GLY A 530 -0.83 13.75 -16.04
N LYS A 531 -1.02 13.82 -17.36
CA LYS A 531 -0.34 13.02 -18.37
C LYS A 531 0.20 13.90 -19.48
N LEU A 532 1.05 13.34 -20.33
CA LEU A 532 1.52 14.08 -21.50
C LEU A 532 0.35 14.43 -22.42
N VAL A 533 0.17 15.71 -22.67
CA VAL A 533 -0.81 16.25 -23.63
C VAL A 533 -0.04 17.04 -24.67
N GLY A 534 -0.10 16.60 -25.92
CA GLY A 534 0.69 17.19 -27.01
C GLY A 534 2.15 16.69 -27.02
N SER A 535 3.07 17.57 -27.39
CA SER A 535 4.52 17.30 -27.37
C SER A 535 5.15 17.80 -26.07
N PRO A 536 6.24 17.17 -25.59
CA PRO A 536 6.99 17.70 -24.45
C PRO A 536 7.50 19.11 -24.74
N ASP A 537 7.28 20.02 -23.80
CA ASP A 537 7.66 21.44 -23.88
C ASP A 537 8.89 21.78 -23.05
N CYS A 538 9.26 20.92 -22.10
CA CYS A 538 10.46 20.99 -21.27
C CYS A 538 10.77 19.61 -20.66
N GLU A 539 11.81 19.54 -19.80
CA GLU A 539 12.26 18.29 -19.13
C GLU A 539 11.18 17.67 -18.24
N ILE A 540 10.30 18.49 -17.66
CA ILE A 540 9.06 18.06 -17.00
C ILE A 540 7.90 18.72 -17.76
N PRO A 541 7.29 18.04 -18.74
CA PRO A 541 6.18 18.62 -19.48
C PRO A 541 5.12 19.21 -18.55
N GLN A 542 4.74 20.47 -18.77
CA GLN A 542 3.79 21.16 -17.88
C GLN A 542 2.51 20.38 -17.66
N SER A 543 2.04 19.65 -18.69
CA SER A 543 0.84 18.83 -18.63
C SER A 543 0.91 17.66 -17.62
N TYR A 544 2.09 17.30 -17.12
CA TYR A 544 2.21 16.27 -16.09
C TYR A 544 1.81 16.74 -14.68
N ASN A 545 2.08 18.00 -14.38
CA ASN A 545 1.86 18.52 -13.02
C ASN A 545 0.80 19.62 -12.96
N HIS A 546 0.45 20.29 -14.07
CA HIS A 546 -0.66 21.23 -14.12
C HIS A 546 -1.98 20.47 -14.15
N VAL A 547 -2.73 20.51 -13.05
CA VAL A 547 -3.97 19.76 -12.84
C VAL A 547 -5.10 20.69 -12.38
N PRO A 548 -6.37 20.39 -12.72
CA PRO A 548 -7.49 21.20 -12.24
C PRO A 548 -7.74 20.94 -10.75
N LEU A 549 -8.15 22.01 -10.02
CA LEU A 549 -8.76 21.93 -8.69
C LEU A 549 -10.05 22.72 -8.71
N MET A 550 -11.15 22.08 -8.30
CA MET A 550 -12.48 22.66 -8.18
C MET A 550 -13.04 22.33 -6.79
N ILE A 551 -13.53 23.34 -6.06
CA ILE A 551 -14.25 23.19 -4.79
C ILE A 551 -15.66 23.71 -4.98
N TYR A 552 -16.64 22.81 -4.91
CA TYR A 552 -18.04 23.08 -5.19
C TYR A 552 -18.93 22.74 -4.00
N GLY A 553 -19.95 23.53 -3.75
CA GLY A 553 -20.96 23.23 -2.72
C GLY A 553 -21.72 24.46 -2.26
N LYS A 554 -22.80 24.24 -1.52
CA LYS A 554 -23.61 25.34 -0.99
C LYS A 554 -22.79 26.21 -0.03
N GLY A 555 -22.78 27.51 -0.32
CA GLY A 555 -22.00 28.50 0.44
C GLY A 555 -20.57 28.66 0.00
N ILE A 556 -20.11 27.91 -0.99
CA ILE A 556 -18.87 28.16 -1.70
C ILE A 556 -19.16 29.14 -2.84
N LYS A 557 -18.49 30.30 -2.82
CA LYS A 557 -18.66 31.31 -3.87
C LYS A 557 -17.85 30.89 -5.10
N PRO A 558 -18.44 30.86 -6.31
CA PRO A 558 -17.69 30.67 -7.53
C PRO A 558 -16.66 31.79 -7.72
N GLU A 559 -15.39 31.40 -7.89
CA GLU A 559 -14.27 32.33 -8.09
C GLU A 559 -13.12 31.56 -8.74
N ILE A 560 -12.47 32.16 -9.73
CA ILE A 560 -11.25 31.61 -10.33
C ILE A 560 -10.03 32.34 -9.75
N ARG A 561 -9.23 31.62 -8.98
CA ARG A 561 -8.03 32.12 -8.33
C ARG A 561 -6.83 32.04 -9.27
N GLN A 562 -6.00 33.08 -9.24
CA GLN A 562 -4.79 33.19 -10.07
C GLN A 562 -3.50 32.93 -9.29
N GLU A 563 -3.58 32.87 -7.95
CA GLU A 563 -2.42 32.56 -7.12
C GLU A 563 -1.99 31.09 -7.27
N PRO A 564 -0.69 30.82 -7.30
CA PRO A 564 -0.21 29.45 -7.44
C PRO A 564 -0.50 28.62 -6.19
N GLY A 565 -0.97 27.40 -6.41
CA GLY A 565 -1.24 26.42 -5.37
C GLY A 565 -0.86 25.01 -5.78
N GLY A 566 -0.75 24.12 -4.83
CA GLY A 566 -0.42 22.72 -5.07
C GLY A 566 -1.22 21.76 -4.20
N GLN A 567 -1.12 20.48 -4.49
CA GLN A 567 -1.83 19.44 -3.76
C GLN A 567 -1.56 19.46 -2.25
N THR A 568 -0.36 19.89 -1.82
CA THR A 568 -0.03 20.07 -0.40
C THR A 568 -0.92 21.10 0.31
N ASP A 569 -1.60 21.96 -0.44
CA ASP A 569 -2.41 23.06 0.11
C ASP A 569 -3.89 22.68 0.24
N VAL A 570 -4.31 21.53 -0.29
CA VAL A 570 -5.72 21.11 -0.28
C VAL A 570 -6.22 20.86 1.14
N ALA A 571 -5.46 20.09 1.95
CA ALA A 571 -5.88 19.78 3.32
C ALA A 571 -6.05 21.02 4.19
N PRO A 572 -5.08 21.96 4.30
CA PRO A 572 -5.26 23.17 5.08
C PRO A 572 -6.39 24.07 4.55
N THR A 573 -6.59 24.13 3.23
CA THR A 573 -7.67 24.91 2.61
C THR A 573 -9.04 24.35 2.97
N LEU A 574 -9.22 23.03 2.90
CA LEU A 574 -10.47 22.38 3.29
C LEU A 574 -10.74 22.48 4.79
N LEU A 575 -9.72 22.26 5.62
CA LEU A 575 -9.83 22.42 7.08
C LEU A 575 -10.20 23.87 7.44
N GLY A 576 -9.68 24.86 6.70
CA GLY A 576 -10.08 26.26 6.84
C GLY A 576 -11.53 26.51 6.46
N LEU A 577 -12.02 25.96 5.34
CA LEU A 577 -13.43 26.03 4.93
C LEU A 577 -14.38 25.37 5.94
N LEU A 578 -13.92 24.35 6.64
CA LEU A 578 -14.66 23.65 7.67
C LEU A 578 -14.54 24.30 9.05
N ASN A 579 -13.79 25.38 9.21
CA ASN A 579 -13.49 26.07 10.46
C ASN A 579 -12.84 25.16 11.52
N MET A 580 -11.94 24.26 11.10
CA MET A 580 -11.26 23.34 12.01
C MET A 580 -10.06 24.00 12.67
N SER A 581 -9.93 23.78 13.99
CA SER A 581 -8.71 24.13 14.75
C SER A 581 -7.88 22.86 14.93
N TYR A 582 -6.57 22.94 14.67
CA TYR A 582 -5.68 21.76 14.74
C TYR A 582 -4.20 22.18 14.84
N THR A 583 -3.36 21.26 15.27
CA THR A 583 -1.91 21.42 15.18
C THR A 583 -1.46 21.01 13.77
N GLN A 584 -1.05 21.98 12.99
CA GLN A 584 -0.53 21.74 11.63
C GLN A 584 0.96 21.42 11.69
N ASN A 585 1.35 20.24 11.16
CA ASN A 585 2.75 19.80 11.07
C ASN A 585 3.03 19.25 9.67
N ASP A 586 2.99 20.12 8.68
CA ASP A 586 3.11 19.81 7.26
C ASP A 586 3.58 21.02 6.44
N PHE A 587 3.67 20.87 5.11
CA PHE A 587 4.17 21.90 4.19
C PHE A 587 3.05 22.71 3.50
N GLY A 588 1.79 22.46 3.83
CA GLY A 588 0.65 23.11 3.20
C GLY A 588 0.34 24.50 3.77
N ILE A 589 -0.38 25.29 2.99
CA ILE A 589 -0.97 26.57 3.37
C ILE A 589 -2.46 26.61 3.04
N ASN A 590 -3.20 27.45 3.72
CA ASN A 590 -4.60 27.70 3.36
C ASN A 590 -4.67 28.72 2.22
N LEU A 591 -4.95 28.28 1.01
CA LEU A 591 -5.00 29.11 -0.21
C LEU A 591 -6.02 30.25 -0.16
N LEU A 592 -6.96 30.25 0.80
CA LEU A 592 -7.95 31.31 0.95
C LEU A 592 -7.42 32.50 1.76
N THR A 593 -6.43 32.27 2.61
CA THR A 593 -5.92 33.25 3.58
C THR A 593 -4.42 33.45 3.52
N GLU A 594 -3.69 32.56 2.87
CA GLU A 594 -2.24 32.57 2.77
C GLU A 594 -1.79 32.45 1.30
N GLN A 595 -0.59 32.92 1.03
CA GLN A 595 0.05 32.83 -0.29
C GLN A 595 1.46 32.27 -0.15
N ARG A 596 1.94 31.60 -1.19
CA ARG A 596 3.33 31.14 -1.29
C ARG A 596 3.98 31.71 -2.56
N PRO A 597 5.30 31.97 -2.53
CA PRO A 597 5.97 32.48 -3.71
C PRO A 597 6.07 31.44 -4.82
N TYR A 598 6.22 30.16 -4.47
CA TYR A 598 6.45 29.06 -5.42
C TYR A 598 5.70 27.81 -5.02
N VAL A 599 5.34 27.00 -6.01
CA VAL A 599 4.86 25.63 -5.84
C VAL A 599 5.99 24.67 -6.23
N TYR A 600 6.20 23.66 -5.41
CA TYR A 600 7.22 22.64 -5.63
C TYR A 600 6.58 21.33 -6.05
N PHE A 601 7.15 20.66 -7.06
CA PHE A 601 6.75 19.33 -7.48
C PHE A 601 7.95 18.53 -7.99
N SER A 602 7.75 17.23 -8.18
CA SER A 602 8.77 16.37 -8.75
C SER A 602 8.23 15.49 -9.87
N ALA A 603 9.11 15.09 -10.76
CA ALA A 603 8.82 14.08 -11.78
C ALA A 603 9.99 13.11 -11.79
N ASP A 604 9.80 11.95 -11.16
CA ASP A 604 10.80 10.90 -11.03
C ASP A 604 12.16 11.38 -10.50
N ASN A 605 13.10 11.71 -11.40
CA ASN A 605 14.46 12.11 -11.05
C ASN A 605 14.68 13.63 -11.05
N LEU A 606 13.65 14.41 -11.32
CA LEU A 606 13.69 15.85 -11.43
C LEU A 606 12.86 16.51 -10.35
N ILE A 607 13.31 17.68 -9.90
CA ILE A 607 12.60 18.53 -8.95
C ILE A 607 12.31 19.85 -9.66
N ALA A 608 11.15 20.43 -9.41
CA ALA A 608 10.80 21.71 -9.98
C ALA A 608 10.22 22.68 -8.95
N ALA A 609 10.39 23.96 -9.23
CA ALA A 609 9.71 25.05 -8.56
C ALA A 609 9.07 25.96 -9.63
N THR A 610 7.83 26.39 -9.39
CA THR A 610 7.12 27.25 -10.35
C THR A 610 6.33 28.34 -9.63
N ASP A 611 6.28 29.52 -10.25
CA ASP A 611 5.30 30.56 -9.97
C ASP A 611 4.40 30.79 -11.21
N THR A 612 3.73 31.92 -11.30
CA THR A 612 2.90 32.28 -12.45
C THR A 612 3.69 32.68 -13.71
N THR A 613 4.97 33.00 -13.56
CA THR A 613 5.82 33.59 -14.60
C THR A 613 7.04 32.77 -14.96
N HIS A 614 7.51 31.90 -14.06
CA HIS A 614 8.74 31.14 -14.22
C HIS A 614 8.56 29.66 -13.88
N LEU A 615 9.41 28.82 -14.47
CA LEU A 615 9.57 27.43 -14.13
C LEU A 615 11.06 27.10 -14.01
N TYR A 616 11.46 26.58 -12.88
CA TYR A 616 12.80 26.09 -12.60
C TYR A 616 12.77 24.57 -12.45
N ILE A 617 13.68 23.88 -13.14
CA ILE A 617 13.82 22.41 -13.06
C ILE A 617 15.27 22.09 -12.69
N TYR A 618 15.45 21.18 -11.75
CA TYR A 618 16.75 20.71 -11.30
C TYR A 618 16.85 19.19 -11.37
N SER A 619 17.96 18.70 -11.98
CA SER A 619 18.35 17.29 -11.98
C SER A 619 19.42 17.05 -10.89
N PRO A 620 19.07 16.46 -9.73
CA PRO A 620 20.04 16.22 -8.66
C PRO A 620 21.16 15.24 -9.05
N HIS A 621 20.86 14.31 -9.98
CA HIS A 621 21.84 13.32 -10.42
C HIS A 621 22.94 13.94 -11.28
N ASP A 622 22.53 14.77 -12.26
CA ASP A 622 23.43 15.37 -13.24
C ASP A 622 23.88 16.77 -12.85
N ARG A 623 23.28 17.32 -11.78
CA ARG A 623 23.47 18.70 -11.32
C ARG A 623 23.20 19.75 -12.41
N GLN A 624 22.19 19.47 -13.24
CA GLN A 624 21.77 20.36 -14.32
C GLN A 624 20.57 21.19 -13.87
N GLU A 625 20.56 22.44 -14.32
CA GLU A 625 19.50 23.41 -14.08
C GLU A 625 18.91 23.87 -15.39
N PHE A 626 17.57 23.96 -15.43
CA PHE A 626 16.83 24.48 -16.56
C PHE A 626 15.88 25.57 -16.05
N LYS A 627 15.93 26.73 -16.69
CA LYS A 627 15.18 27.92 -16.28
C LYS A 627 14.31 28.39 -17.44
N TYR A 628 13.03 28.53 -17.19
CA TYR A 628 12.06 28.91 -18.21
C TYR A 628 11.26 30.13 -17.76
N LYS A 629 10.98 31.03 -18.70
CA LYS A 629 9.99 32.09 -18.56
C LYS A 629 8.70 31.68 -19.25
N LYS A 630 7.57 31.79 -18.55
CA LYS A 630 6.24 31.48 -19.09
C LYS A 630 5.73 32.66 -19.93
N GLN A 631 5.24 32.37 -21.12
CA GLN A 631 4.57 33.30 -22.01
C GLN A 631 3.21 32.70 -22.43
N GLY A 632 2.18 32.94 -21.61
CA GLY A 632 0.94 32.19 -21.70
C GLY A 632 1.20 30.70 -21.45
N ASN A 633 0.78 29.84 -22.38
CA ASN A 633 1.02 28.40 -22.32
C ASN A 633 2.39 27.96 -22.86
N ALA A 634 3.19 28.88 -23.43
CA ALA A 634 4.51 28.58 -23.97
C ALA A 634 5.63 28.81 -22.93
N LEU A 635 6.70 28.02 -23.05
CA LEU A 635 7.92 28.14 -22.26
C LEU A 635 9.06 28.68 -23.13
N GLN A 636 9.77 29.69 -22.64
CA GLN A 636 10.98 30.19 -23.26
C GLN A 636 12.17 29.86 -22.35
N LEU A 637 13.11 29.04 -22.84
CA LEU A 637 14.35 28.73 -22.11
C LEU A 637 15.18 30.00 -21.94
N VAL A 638 15.57 30.30 -20.71
CA VAL A 638 16.42 31.43 -20.36
C VAL A 638 17.87 30.97 -20.36
N THR A 639 18.68 31.60 -21.23
CA THR A 639 20.12 31.32 -21.33
C THR A 639 20.93 32.59 -21.06
N GLY A 640 22.01 32.50 -20.25
CA GLY A 640 22.92 33.63 -19.99
C GLY A 640 22.70 34.29 -18.63
N GLU A 641 23.26 35.54 -18.47
CA GLU A 641 23.30 36.27 -17.18
C GLU A 641 21.95 36.72 -16.61
N ASP A 642 20.87 36.66 -17.39
CA ASP A 642 19.48 36.96 -16.94
C ASP A 642 18.88 35.87 -16.03
N SER A 643 19.68 34.93 -15.56
CA SER A 643 19.26 33.79 -14.78
C SER A 643 19.25 34.03 -13.26
N THR A 644 18.81 35.19 -12.81
CA THR A 644 18.75 35.55 -11.37
C THR A 644 17.43 35.17 -10.69
N PHE A 645 16.91 33.94 -10.85
CA PHE A 645 15.82 33.43 -10.02
C PHE A 645 16.10 32.03 -9.50
#